data_ef57f94f398758e4b031e28c687acba0
#
_entry.id   ef57f94f398758e4b031e28c687acba0
#
_cell.length_a   1.000
_cell.length_b   1.000
_cell.length_c   1.000
_cell.angle_alpha   90.00
_cell.angle_beta   90.00
_cell.angle_gamma   90.00
#
_symmetry.space_group_name_H-M   'P 1'
#
loop_
_entity.id
_entity.type
_entity.pdbx_description
1 polymer ?
#
loop_
_entity_poly.entity_id
_entity_poly.type
_entity_poly.pdbx_seq_one_letter_code
_entity_poly.pdbx_strand_id
1 'polypeptide(L)'
;MSSVLSPAVTGEVLSSEELAKIDGYWRAANYVSVGQIYLRDNPLMREPLKLSHVKHMLLGHWGTTPGQNFIYVHLNRIIKKYDLSMIYVSGPGHGGPAIVGNTYLEGTYSEIYPNVSQDEGGLRTLFTQFSFPGGIPSHVSPECPGSIHEGGELGYSLSHSFGAVLDNPNLIVACVVGDGEAETGPLAAAWHSNKFLNAATDGAVLPILHLNGYKIANPTILARIPRAELQKLLEGYGWSPQFVEGDEPEKMHQAMAAAMDAAIERIQQIQEDARTNDVAGRTAWPMIVLNSPKGWTGPKTVDGLPVEGTFRAHQVPLADLENNPKHLEQLEDWLRSYRPWELFDENGRFKRELAELAPEGDRRMSANPHANGGILLRDLRMPDFRQYAVEVPSPGEVDAEDTRVLGRFIRDVVKLNEDQRNFRVFGPDETISNRLTAVFEETKRQWEARTIQTDEFLARDGRVLEVLSEHQCEGWLEGYLLTGRHGLFNCYEAFIHIVDSMFNQHAKWLKVTAELPWRRKIASLNYLLASHVWRQDHNGFTHQDPGFIDLVANKKAEVVRVYLPPDANCLLSVMDHCLRSRHYVNVVVAGKHPAPQWLSMDAAVKHCTQGIGIWEWASNDKGSEPDVVMACAGDVPTLETLAAVSILRKSLPELKIRVVNVVDLMKLQPSTEHPHGLSDRDFDSLFTTDKPIIFAFHAYPWLIHRLTYRRTNHDNLHVRGYKEEGTITTPFDMPVLNEMDRFHLVMDVINRLPQLHGKGDYLKQDMRDKLVAHKEYIYKEGRDMPEVREWKWIV
;
A
#
# COMPACT_ATOMS: atom_id res chain seq x y z
N MET A 1 11.53 39.15 -4.57
CA MET A 1 11.66 37.90 -5.32
C MET A 1 11.18 38.14 -6.75
N SER A 2 12.11 38.20 -7.68
CA SER A 2 11.85 38.54 -9.09
C SER A 2 11.18 37.33 -9.75
N SER A 3 9.99 37.51 -10.26
CA SER A 3 9.32 36.52 -11.12
C SER A 3 10.09 36.48 -12.44
N VAL A 4 10.97 35.49 -12.57
CA VAL A 4 11.52 35.15 -13.90
C VAL A 4 10.42 34.36 -14.59
N LEU A 5 9.60 35.07 -15.36
CA LEU A 5 8.79 34.46 -16.42
C LEU A 5 9.78 33.78 -17.37
N SER A 6 9.81 32.46 -17.39
CA SER A 6 10.52 31.74 -18.46
C SER A 6 9.87 32.14 -19.77
N PRO A 7 10.66 32.67 -20.75
CA PRO A 7 10.12 32.96 -22.07
C PRO A 7 9.66 31.63 -22.69
N ALA A 8 8.54 31.69 -23.42
CA ALA A 8 8.18 30.60 -24.32
C ALA A 8 9.40 30.32 -25.20
N VAL A 9 9.91 29.08 -25.17
CA VAL A 9 11.02 28.68 -26.02
C VAL A 9 10.55 28.76 -27.48
N THR A 10 10.89 29.85 -28.15
CA THR A 10 10.55 30.12 -29.55
C THR A 10 11.72 29.66 -30.43
N GLY A 11 11.99 28.36 -30.53
CA GLY A 11 12.96 27.78 -31.43
C GLY A 11 12.62 26.31 -31.74
N GLU A 12 12.93 25.86 -32.95
CA GLU A 12 12.85 24.44 -33.29
C GLU A 12 13.95 23.70 -32.52
N VAL A 13 13.53 22.88 -31.53
CA VAL A 13 14.41 22.04 -30.70
C VAL A 13 14.71 20.71 -31.43
N LEU A 14 13.73 20.20 -32.15
CA LEU A 14 13.85 18.98 -32.92
C LEU A 14 14.18 19.32 -34.38
N SER A 15 15.19 18.66 -34.95
CA SER A 15 15.40 18.65 -36.38
C SER A 15 14.22 17.99 -37.11
N SER A 16 14.06 18.27 -38.41
CA SER A 16 12.98 17.63 -39.21
C SER A 16 13.07 16.09 -39.22
N GLU A 17 14.28 15.53 -39.13
CA GLU A 17 14.50 14.08 -39.05
C GLU A 17 14.06 13.52 -37.70
N GLU A 18 14.46 14.15 -36.59
CA GLU A 18 14.04 13.75 -35.25
C GLU A 18 12.53 13.87 -35.08
N LEU A 19 11.94 14.95 -35.53
CA LEU A 19 10.49 15.18 -35.51
C LEU A 19 9.76 14.06 -36.27
N ALA A 20 10.20 13.69 -37.44
CA ALA A 20 9.60 12.60 -38.23
C ALA A 20 9.71 11.23 -37.53
N LYS A 21 10.84 10.95 -36.85
CA LYS A 21 11.02 9.73 -36.05
C LYS A 21 10.12 9.69 -34.84
N ILE A 22 10.03 10.78 -34.06
CA ILE A 22 9.19 10.91 -32.88
C ILE A 22 7.71 10.75 -33.25
N ASP A 23 7.25 11.44 -34.31
CA ASP A 23 5.88 11.30 -34.82
C ASP A 23 5.60 9.86 -35.30
N GLY A 24 6.54 9.25 -36.00
CA GLY A 24 6.44 7.85 -36.44
C GLY A 24 6.30 6.88 -35.26
N TYR A 25 7.11 7.05 -34.22
CA TYR A 25 7.01 6.22 -33.00
C TYR A 25 5.67 6.44 -32.29
N TRP A 26 5.23 7.68 -32.11
CA TRP A 26 3.93 8.00 -31.49
C TRP A 26 2.75 7.42 -32.26
N ARG A 27 2.78 7.50 -33.62
CA ARG A 27 1.78 6.84 -34.48
C ARG A 27 1.79 5.33 -34.31
N ALA A 28 2.96 4.71 -34.17
CA ALA A 28 3.08 3.28 -33.92
C ALA A 28 2.49 2.89 -32.57
N ALA A 29 2.79 3.64 -31.50
CA ALA A 29 2.22 3.41 -30.17
C ALA A 29 0.70 3.56 -30.18
N ASN A 30 0.16 4.58 -30.86
CA ASN A 30 -1.28 4.77 -31.03
C ASN A 30 -1.92 3.63 -31.83
N TYR A 31 -1.30 3.21 -32.94
CA TYR A 31 -1.77 2.09 -33.74
C TYR A 31 -1.84 0.78 -32.93
N VAL A 32 -0.76 0.45 -32.23
CA VAL A 32 -0.69 -0.74 -31.36
C VAL A 32 -1.74 -0.66 -30.24
N SER A 33 -1.98 0.53 -29.71
CA SER A 33 -3.00 0.74 -28.67
C SER A 33 -4.42 0.52 -29.19
N VAL A 34 -4.76 1.03 -30.36
CA VAL A 34 -6.05 0.79 -31.02
C VAL A 34 -6.21 -0.69 -31.36
N GLY A 35 -5.14 -1.32 -31.91
CA GLY A 35 -5.12 -2.76 -32.19
C GLY A 35 -5.43 -3.60 -30.95
N GLN A 36 -4.84 -3.28 -29.80
CA GLN A 36 -5.13 -3.95 -28.52
C GLN A 36 -6.60 -3.83 -28.09
N ILE A 37 -7.25 -2.70 -28.34
CA ILE A 37 -8.68 -2.52 -28.01
C ILE A 37 -9.58 -3.33 -28.95
N TYR A 38 -9.29 -3.35 -30.26
CA TYR A 38 -10.25 -3.82 -31.26
C TYR A 38 -9.88 -5.13 -31.95
N LEU A 39 -8.60 -5.37 -32.24
CA LEU A 39 -8.23 -6.41 -33.20
C LEU A 39 -7.89 -7.76 -32.55
N ARG A 40 -8.22 -8.82 -33.26
CA ARG A 40 -7.76 -10.20 -33.01
C ARG A 40 -7.00 -10.79 -34.18
N ASP A 41 -7.13 -10.22 -35.38
CA ASP A 41 -6.43 -10.63 -36.59
C ASP A 41 -6.18 -9.45 -37.54
N ASN A 42 -5.48 -9.66 -38.68
CA ASN A 42 -5.09 -8.63 -39.63
C ASN A 42 -4.28 -7.46 -39.02
N PRO A 43 -3.26 -7.75 -38.17
CA PRO A 43 -2.58 -6.74 -37.39
C PRO A 43 -1.78 -5.71 -38.18
N LEU A 44 -1.60 -5.90 -39.51
CA LEU A 44 -0.90 -4.98 -40.41
C LEU A 44 -1.83 -4.31 -41.40
N MET A 45 -3.16 -4.50 -41.29
CA MET A 45 -4.18 -3.97 -42.23
C MET A 45 -3.87 -4.31 -43.71
N ARG A 46 -3.41 -5.54 -43.97
CA ARG A 46 -3.05 -6.00 -45.34
C ARG A 46 -4.25 -6.20 -46.25
N GLU A 47 -5.39 -6.50 -45.68
CA GLU A 47 -6.67 -6.61 -46.38
C GLU A 47 -7.70 -5.67 -45.73
N PRO A 48 -8.81 -5.38 -46.42
CA PRO A 48 -9.91 -4.61 -45.81
C PRO A 48 -10.39 -5.24 -44.53
N LEU A 49 -10.75 -4.40 -43.55
CA LEU A 49 -11.18 -4.85 -42.22
C LEU A 49 -12.50 -5.62 -42.34
N LYS A 50 -12.57 -6.78 -41.69
CA LYS A 50 -13.76 -7.63 -41.57
C LYS A 50 -14.14 -7.78 -40.11
N LEU A 51 -15.42 -8.03 -39.86
CA LEU A 51 -15.88 -8.29 -38.49
C LEU A 51 -15.16 -9.48 -37.84
N SER A 52 -14.75 -10.49 -38.61
CA SER A 52 -13.94 -11.61 -38.14
C SER A 52 -12.54 -11.22 -37.63
N HIS A 53 -12.03 -10.05 -37.98
CA HIS A 53 -10.75 -9.53 -37.51
C HIS A 53 -10.88 -8.79 -36.15
N VAL A 54 -12.11 -8.52 -35.71
CA VAL A 54 -12.42 -7.75 -34.52
C VAL A 54 -12.77 -8.67 -33.35
N LYS A 55 -12.45 -8.26 -32.14
CA LYS A 55 -12.86 -8.95 -30.91
C LYS A 55 -14.36 -8.78 -30.62
N HIS A 56 -15.01 -9.79 -30.06
CA HIS A 56 -16.37 -9.66 -29.57
C HIS A 56 -16.47 -8.80 -28.30
N MET A 57 -15.49 -8.89 -27.42
CA MET A 57 -15.34 -8.07 -26.21
C MET A 57 -14.42 -6.89 -26.49
N LEU A 58 -15.01 -5.71 -26.62
CA LEU A 58 -14.26 -4.46 -26.83
C LEU A 58 -14.07 -3.78 -25.48
N LEU A 59 -12.86 -3.83 -24.93
CA LEU A 59 -12.51 -3.19 -23.68
C LEU A 59 -11.17 -2.48 -23.80
N GLY A 60 -11.11 -1.28 -23.27
CA GLY A 60 -9.95 -0.41 -23.22
C GLY A 60 -10.36 1.05 -23.12
N HIS A 61 -9.45 1.92 -22.78
CA HIS A 61 -9.71 3.34 -22.59
C HIS A 61 -8.84 4.17 -23.52
N TRP A 62 -9.43 4.56 -24.65
CA TRP A 62 -8.74 5.35 -25.66
C TRP A 62 -8.43 6.78 -25.15
N GLY A 63 -9.33 7.36 -24.36
CA GLY A 63 -9.33 8.79 -24.03
C GLY A 63 -8.02 9.35 -23.50
N THR A 64 -7.32 8.63 -22.64
CA THR A 64 -6.02 9.06 -22.07
C THR A 64 -4.83 8.48 -22.85
N THR A 65 -5.03 7.41 -23.62
CA THR A 65 -3.98 6.61 -24.27
C THR A 65 -3.07 7.42 -25.19
N PRO A 66 -3.59 8.24 -26.13
CA PRO A 66 -2.71 8.97 -27.07
C PRO A 66 -1.83 10.03 -26.40
N GLY A 67 -2.32 10.66 -25.33
CA GLY A 67 -1.51 11.59 -24.55
C GLY A 67 -0.42 10.86 -23.76
N GLN A 68 -0.69 9.68 -23.21
CA GLN A 68 0.34 8.86 -22.56
C GLN A 68 1.38 8.36 -23.54
N ASN A 69 1.00 7.92 -24.73
CA ASN A 69 1.93 7.54 -25.81
C ASN A 69 2.81 8.74 -26.21
N PHE A 70 2.22 9.93 -26.30
CA PHE A 70 2.93 11.16 -26.61
C PHE A 70 3.99 11.50 -25.54
N ILE A 71 3.64 11.39 -24.27
CA ILE A 71 4.57 11.57 -23.16
C ILE A 71 5.69 10.53 -23.22
N TYR A 72 5.35 9.26 -23.43
CA TYR A 72 6.30 8.15 -23.38
C TYR A 72 7.40 8.28 -24.43
N VAL A 73 7.07 8.63 -25.69
CA VAL A 73 8.07 8.79 -26.76
C VAL A 73 9.04 9.95 -26.46
N HIS A 74 8.55 11.05 -25.88
CA HIS A 74 9.42 12.15 -25.45
C HIS A 74 10.33 11.79 -24.28
N LEU A 75 9.86 10.95 -23.36
CA LEU A 75 10.68 10.40 -22.28
C LEU A 75 11.80 9.51 -22.84
N ASN A 76 11.51 8.65 -23.83
CA ASN A 76 12.53 7.87 -24.51
C ASN A 76 13.63 8.76 -25.12
N ARG A 77 13.25 9.87 -25.76
CA ARG A 77 14.18 10.84 -26.31
C ARG A 77 15.11 11.43 -25.25
N ILE A 78 14.55 11.92 -24.14
CA ILE A 78 15.38 12.56 -23.11
C ILE A 78 16.24 11.57 -22.32
N ILE A 79 15.78 10.34 -22.13
CA ILE A 79 16.60 9.29 -21.52
C ILE A 79 17.87 9.07 -22.33
N LYS A 80 17.76 8.96 -23.65
CA LYS A 80 18.93 8.80 -24.53
C LYS A 80 19.82 10.06 -24.56
N LYS A 81 19.21 11.24 -24.64
CA LYS A 81 19.93 12.51 -24.71
C LYS A 81 20.80 12.76 -23.48
N TYR A 82 20.30 12.45 -22.29
CA TYR A 82 20.93 12.77 -21.00
C TYR A 82 21.44 11.54 -20.23
N ASP A 83 21.38 10.34 -20.83
CA ASP A 83 21.72 9.04 -20.20
C ASP A 83 21.03 8.81 -18.85
N LEU A 84 19.71 9.00 -18.78
CA LEU A 84 18.95 8.97 -17.53
C LEU A 84 18.58 7.56 -17.08
N SER A 85 18.50 7.33 -15.77
CA SER A 85 17.78 6.20 -15.16
C SER A 85 16.37 6.68 -14.83
N MET A 86 15.36 6.13 -15.50
CA MET A 86 13.99 6.59 -15.36
C MET A 86 13.00 5.43 -15.31
N ILE A 87 11.92 5.59 -14.55
CA ILE A 87 10.74 4.74 -14.60
C ILE A 87 9.49 5.58 -14.86
N TYR A 88 8.44 4.94 -15.35
CA TYR A 88 7.18 5.57 -15.71
C TYR A 88 6.06 5.13 -14.77
N VAL A 89 5.32 6.08 -14.21
CA VAL A 89 4.13 5.83 -13.38
C VAL A 89 2.92 6.44 -14.08
N SER A 90 1.94 5.58 -14.38
CA SER A 90 0.67 5.99 -14.99
C SER A 90 -0.40 6.16 -13.93
N GLY A 91 -0.68 7.37 -13.52
CA GLY A 91 -1.81 7.70 -12.62
C GLY A 91 -3.16 7.35 -13.26
N PRO A 92 -3.47 7.80 -14.49
CA PRO A 92 -4.65 7.30 -15.21
C PRO A 92 -4.40 5.88 -15.74
N GLY A 93 -4.33 4.90 -14.84
CA GLY A 93 -3.97 3.52 -15.12
C GLY A 93 -4.91 2.78 -16.07
N HIS A 94 -6.11 3.32 -16.31
CA HIS A 94 -6.99 2.86 -17.38
C HIS A 94 -6.37 3.07 -18.80
N GLY A 95 -5.27 3.85 -18.92
CA GLY A 95 -4.44 3.94 -20.12
C GLY A 95 -3.54 2.72 -20.37
N GLY A 96 -3.90 1.53 -19.89
CA GLY A 96 -3.17 0.27 -20.07
C GLY A 96 -2.70 0.00 -21.51
N PRO A 97 -3.50 0.28 -22.57
CA PRO A 97 -3.06 0.09 -23.94
C PRO A 97 -1.77 0.83 -24.28
N ALA A 98 -1.57 2.04 -23.71
CA ALA A 98 -0.35 2.82 -23.95
C ALA A 98 0.88 2.13 -23.35
N ILE A 99 0.80 1.69 -22.09
CA ILE A 99 1.95 1.09 -21.42
C ILE A 99 2.35 -0.24 -22.07
N VAL A 100 1.38 -1.12 -22.30
CA VAL A 100 1.62 -2.39 -22.97
C VAL A 100 2.18 -2.18 -24.39
N GLY A 101 1.62 -1.22 -25.15
CA GLY A 101 2.09 -0.88 -26.49
C GLY A 101 3.53 -0.37 -26.51
N ASN A 102 3.88 0.55 -25.63
CA ASN A 102 5.24 1.09 -25.55
C ASN A 102 6.26 0.05 -25.08
N THR A 103 5.93 -0.77 -24.08
CA THR A 103 6.83 -1.85 -23.62
C THR A 103 7.05 -2.92 -24.68
N TYR A 104 6.07 -3.15 -25.55
CA TYR A 104 6.24 -4.00 -26.72
C TYR A 104 7.16 -3.35 -27.78
N LEU A 105 6.93 -2.09 -28.15
CA LEU A 105 7.73 -1.38 -29.16
C LEU A 105 9.20 -1.25 -28.76
N GLU A 106 9.51 -1.09 -27.49
CA GLU A 106 10.90 -1.05 -27.00
C GLU A 106 11.53 -2.44 -26.75
N GLY A 107 10.77 -3.51 -26.95
CA GLY A 107 11.25 -4.89 -26.92
C GLY A 107 11.15 -5.62 -25.60
N THR A 108 11.02 -4.93 -24.47
CA THR A 108 11.00 -5.56 -23.14
C THR A 108 9.85 -6.54 -22.97
N TYR A 109 8.68 -6.24 -23.54
CA TYR A 109 7.53 -7.14 -23.45
C TYR A 109 7.83 -8.50 -24.06
N SER A 110 8.45 -8.53 -25.26
CA SER A 110 8.82 -9.78 -25.95
C SER A 110 9.99 -10.52 -25.29
N GLU A 111 10.90 -9.81 -24.63
CA GLU A 111 11.97 -10.44 -23.84
C GLU A 111 11.40 -11.22 -22.64
N ILE A 112 10.35 -10.69 -21.99
CA ILE A 112 9.69 -11.32 -20.84
C ILE A 112 8.68 -12.38 -21.29
N TYR A 113 7.95 -12.12 -22.36
CA TYR A 113 6.92 -13.00 -22.92
C TYR A 113 7.27 -13.39 -24.36
N PRO A 114 8.17 -14.40 -24.58
CA PRO A 114 8.67 -14.76 -25.90
C PRO A 114 7.60 -15.24 -26.90
N ASN A 115 6.42 -15.63 -26.39
CA ASN A 115 5.26 -15.96 -27.22
C ASN A 115 4.61 -14.72 -27.88
N VAL A 116 4.98 -13.52 -27.45
CA VAL A 116 4.59 -12.24 -28.04
C VAL A 116 5.82 -11.67 -28.76
N SER A 117 6.21 -12.30 -29.86
CA SER A 117 7.39 -11.93 -30.64
C SER A 117 7.23 -10.58 -31.35
N GLN A 118 8.36 -9.94 -31.68
CA GLN A 118 8.34 -8.68 -32.45
C GLN A 118 8.20 -8.96 -33.97
N ASP A 119 7.03 -9.47 -34.35
CA ASP A 119 6.63 -9.76 -35.73
C ASP A 119 5.11 -9.76 -35.88
N GLU A 120 4.57 -10.08 -37.03
CA GLU A 120 3.11 -10.12 -37.28
C GLU A 120 2.38 -11.09 -36.35
N GLY A 121 2.99 -12.25 -36.04
CA GLY A 121 2.43 -13.24 -35.10
C GLY A 121 2.34 -12.70 -33.68
N GLY A 122 3.42 -12.03 -33.24
CA GLY A 122 3.46 -11.38 -31.94
C GLY A 122 2.49 -10.22 -31.81
N LEU A 123 2.35 -9.37 -32.82
CA LEU A 123 1.33 -8.31 -32.86
C LEU A 123 -0.08 -8.89 -32.73
N ARG A 124 -0.38 -9.97 -33.48
CA ARG A 124 -1.68 -10.66 -33.38
C ARG A 124 -1.92 -11.17 -31.97
N THR A 125 -0.94 -11.76 -31.32
CA THR A 125 -1.03 -12.26 -29.94
C THR A 125 -1.22 -11.12 -28.97
N LEU A 126 -0.43 -10.03 -29.09
CA LEU A 126 -0.54 -8.82 -28.27
C LEU A 126 -1.95 -8.21 -28.31
N PHE A 127 -2.50 -8.07 -29.53
CA PHE A 127 -3.83 -7.50 -29.72
C PHE A 127 -4.91 -8.42 -29.14
N THR A 128 -4.82 -9.72 -29.38
CA THR A 128 -5.83 -10.68 -28.93
C THR A 128 -5.86 -10.77 -27.40
N GLN A 129 -4.70 -10.85 -26.73
CA GLN A 129 -4.63 -11.09 -25.28
C GLN A 129 -5.07 -9.91 -24.42
N PHE A 130 -5.06 -8.69 -24.96
CA PHE A 130 -5.41 -7.49 -24.20
C PHE A 130 -6.90 -7.51 -23.83
N SER A 131 -7.20 -7.44 -22.55
CA SER A 131 -8.57 -7.51 -21.99
C SER A 131 -9.40 -8.68 -22.54
N PHE A 132 -8.78 -9.86 -22.57
CA PHE A 132 -9.35 -11.07 -23.13
C PHE A 132 -9.17 -12.24 -22.15
N PRO A 133 -10.09 -13.22 -22.09
CA PRO A 133 -9.96 -14.38 -21.20
C PRO A 133 -8.62 -15.10 -21.35
N GLY A 134 -7.87 -15.24 -20.25
CA GLY A 134 -6.53 -15.82 -20.21
C GLY A 134 -5.40 -14.88 -20.66
N GLY A 135 -5.72 -13.63 -20.95
CA GLY A 135 -4.77 -12.58 -21.29
C GLY A 135 -4.48 -11.62 -20.12
N ILE A 136 -4.26 -10.37 -20.45
CA ILE A 136 -3.91 -9.31 -19.48
C ILE A 136 -5.07 -8.33 -19.26
N PRO A 137 -5.16 -7.67 -18.08
CA PRO A 137 -6.19 -6.68 -17.79
C PRO A 137 -6.11 -5.43 -18.67
N SER A 138 -7.22 -4.68 -18.76
CA SER A 138 -7.30 -3.41 -19.50
C SER A 138 -6.60 -2.23 -18.83
N HIS A 139 -6.36 -2.34 -17.52
CA HIS A 139 -5.64 -1.35 -16.72
C HIS A 139 -4.18 -1.76 -16.54
N VAL A 140 -3.36 -0.79 -16.20
CA VAL A 140 -1.95 -1.06 -15.83
C VAL A 140 -1.92 -2.03 -14.65
N SER A 141 -1.13 -3.08 -14.78
CA SER A 141 -1.11 -4.19 -13.83
C SER A 141 0.30 -4.76 -13.65
N PRO A 142 0.52 -5.62 -12.64
CA PRO A 142 1.82 -6.23 -12.37
C PRO A 142 2.40 -7.04 -13.52
N GLU A 143 1.56 -7.58 -14.41
CA GLU A 143 1.95 -8.34 -15.59
C GLU A 143 2.68 -7.48 -16.63
N CYS A 144 2.46 -6.15 -16.62
CA CYS A 144 3.13 -5.25 -17.53
C CYS A 144 4.54 -4.90 -17.02
N PRO A 145 5.61 -5.17 -17.77
CA PRO A 145 6.96 -4.76 -17.39
C PRO A 145 7.04 -3.24 -17.21
N GLY A 146 7.84 -2.78 -16.24
CA GLY A 146 8.06 -1.37 -15.98
C GLY A 146 7.08 -0.70 -15.04
N SER A 147 5.92 -1.29 -14.76
CA SER A 147 4.99 -0.72 -13.80
C SER A 147 5.35 -1.07 -12.35
N ILE A 148 5.26 -0.09 -11.45
CA ILE A 148 5.26 -0.26 -10.01
C ILE A 148 3.93 0.20 -9.39
N HIS A 149 3.01 0.73 -10.20
CA HIS A 149 1.74 1.30 -9.76
C HIS A 149 0.59 0.59 -10.47
N GLU A 150 -0.35 0.11 -9.72
CA GLU A 150 -1.59 -0.47 -10.22
C GLU A 150 -2.60 0.67 -10.37
N GLY A 151 -3.18 0.80 -11.55
CA GLY A 151 -3.92 1.99 -11.93
C GLY A 151 -5.43 1.89 -11.84
N GLY A 152 -5.98 0.91 -11.14
CA GLY A 152 -7.43 0.74 -10.98
C GLY A 152 -8.04 1.75 -10.04
N GLU A 153 -7.38 2.06 -8.95
CA GLU A 153 -7.77 3.09 -8.00
C GLU A 153 -6.92 4.34 -8.17
N LEU A 154 -7.57 5.50 -8.17
CA LEU A 154 -6.91 6.78 -8.44
C LEU A 154 -6.56 7.53 -7.16
N GLY A 155 -5.46 8.27 -7.18
CA GLY A 155 -5.12 9.27 -6.17
C GLY A 155 -3.75 9.13 -5.52
N TYR A 156 -3.02 8.03 -5.71
CA TYR A 156 -1.72 7.83 -5.06
C TYR A 156 -0.54 7.57 -5.98
N SER A 157 -0.71 7.81 -7.30
CA SER A 157 0.40 7.74 -8.26
C SER A 157 1.56 8.65 -7.88
N LEU A 158 1.26 9.87 -7.45
CA LEU A 158 2.27 10.86 -7.09
C LEU A 158 2.98 10.49 -5.77
N SER A 159 2.28 10.04 -4.74
CA SER A 159 2.89 9.57 -3.49
C SER A 159 3.76 8.33 -3.71
N HIS A 160 3.31 7.34 -4.51
CA HIS A 160 4.15 6.21 -4.95
C HIS A 160 5.43 6.67 -5.66
N SER A 161 5.31 7.63 -6.56
CA SER A 161 6.47 8.19 -7.28
C SER A 161 7.48 8.84 -6.34
N PHE A 162 7.03 9.57 -5.34
CA PHE A 162 7.92 10.12 -4.31
C PHE A 162 8.56 9.02 -3.46
N GLY A 163 7.80 8.01 -3.04
CA GLY A 163 8.36 6.85 -2.34
C GLY A 163 9.44 6.13 -3.14
N ALA A 164 9.23 5.99 -4.43
CA ALA A 164 10.18 5.33 -5.33
C ALA A 164 11.53 6.05 -5.45
N VAL A 165 11.56 7.38 -5.36
CA VAL A 165 12.81 8.16 -5.48
C VAL A 165 13.56 8.33 -4.17
N LEU A 166 12.95 8.04 -3.02
CA LEU A 166 13.63 8.10 -1.73
C LEU A 166 14.85 7.17 -1.72
N ASP A 167 16.01 7.68 -1.35
CA ASP A 167 17.29 6.97 -1.33
C ASP A 167 17.74 6.36 -2.68
N ASN A 168 17.17 6.84 -3.80
CA ASN A 168 17.55 6.46 -5.16
C ASN A 168 18.04 7.70 -5.93
N PRO A 169 19.23 8.26 -5.60
CA PRO A 169 19.67 9.62 -6.01
C PRO A 169 19.78 9.82 -7.51
N ASN A 170 19.89 8.75 -8.30
CA ASN A 170 20.03 8.83 -9.76
C ASN A 170 18.72 8.47 -10.50
N LEU A 171 17.66 8.11 -9.77
CA LEU A 171 16.38 7.76 -10.36
C LEU A 171 15.52 9.00 -10.59
N ILE A 172 14.94 9.12 -11.78
CA ILE A 172 13.86 10.05 -12.05
C ILE A 172 12.58 9.26 -12.29
N VAL A 173 11.52 9.59 -11.59
CA VAL A 173 10.19 9.00 -11.84
C VAL A 173 9.35 9.99 -12.62
N ALA A 174 9.02 9.66 -13.86
CA ALA A 174 8.02 10.38 -14.64
C ALA A 174 6.63 9.91 -14.21
N CYS A 175 5.91 10.80 -13.52
CA CYS A 175 4.57 10.51 -12.99
C CYS A 175 3.52 11.24 -13.82
N VAL A 176 2.76 10.50 -14.62
CA VAL A 176 1.59 11.08 -15.30
C VAL A 176 0.43 11.13 -14.30
N VAL A 177 -0.05 12.34 -14.03
CA VAL A 177 -1.22 12.58 -13.20
C VAL A 177 -2.40 12.92 -14.10
N GLY A 178 -3.48 12.16 -14.02
CA GLY A 178 -4.73 12.49 -14.73
C GLY A 178 -5.42 13.68 -14.06
N ASP A 179 -6.03 14.55 -14.87
CA ASP A 179 -6.76 15.71 -14.35
C ASP A 179 -7.99 15.34 -13.51
N GLY A 180 -8.59 14.17 -13.78
CA GLY A 180 -9.62 13.58 -12.90
C GLY A 180 -9.05 13.00 -11.61
N GLU A 181 -7.89 12.37 -11.68
CA GLU A 181 -7.15 11.87 -10.50
C GLU A 181 -6.75 13.01 -9.57
N ALA A 182 -6.40 14.18 -10.13
CA ALA A 182 -6.04 15.37 -9.38
C ALA A 182 -7.16 15.93 -8.48
N GLU A 183 -8.40 15.46 -8.66
CA GLU A 183 -9.55 15.81 -7.81
C GLU A 183 -9.64 14.96 -6.53
N THR A 184 -8.87 13.88 -6.43
CA THR A 184 -8.90 12.99 -5.26
C THR A 184 -8.20 13.62 -4.06
N GLY A 185 -8.70 13.35 -2.84
CA GLY A 185 -8.08 13.82 -1.60
C GLY A 185 -6.62 13.37 -1.44
N PRO A 186 -6.28 12.08 -1.68
CA PRO A 186 -4.91 11.61 -1.59
C PRO A 186 -3.95 12.36 -2.52
N LEU A 187 -4.32 12.59 -3.78
CA LEU A 187 -3.44 13.32 -4.71
C LEU A 187 -3.29 14.79 -4.33
N ALA A 188 -4.36 15.43 -3.85
CA ALA A 188 -4.30 16.82 -3.41
C ALA A 188 -3.26 17.02 -2.28
N ALA A 189 -3.15 16.07 -1.35
CA ALA A 189 -2.12 16.06 -0.32
C ALA A 189 -0.72 15.75 -0.91
N ALA A 190 -0.64 14.85 -1.89
CA ALA A 190 0.62 14.37 -2.45
C ALA A 190 1.42 15.46 -3.18
N TRP A 191 0.81 16.52 -3.68
CA TRP A 191 1.51 17.68 -4.25
C TRP A 191 2.51 18.33 -3.27
N HIS A 192 2.34 18.13 -1.96
CA HIS A 192 3.24 18.63 -0.93
C HIS A 192 4.47 17.76 -0.72
N SER A 193 4.58 16.57 -1.31
CA SER A 193 5.69 15.63 -1.11
C SER A 193 7.06 16.22 -1.48
N ASN A 194 7.11 17.23 -2.34
CA ASN A 194 8.32 17.94 -2.70
C ASN A 194 9.00 18.69 -1.51
N LYS A 195 8.32 18.83 -0.35
CA LYS A 195 8.89 19.40 0.89
C LYS A 195 9.62 18.37 1.74
N PHE A 196 9.58 17.10 1.33
CA PHE A 196 10.20 15.98 2.02
C PHE A 196 11.31 15.33 1.17
N LEU A 197 11.60 15.86 -0.02
CA LEU A 197 12.57 15.29 -0.95
C LEU A 197 13.95 15.98 -0.81
N ASN A 198 14.95 15.23 -0.37
CA ASN A 198 16.33 15.73 -0.29
C ASN A 198 17.05 15.54 -1.62
N ALA A 199 17.27 16.61 -2.36
CA ALA A 199 17.89 16.57 -3.69
C ALA A 199 19.33 16.03 -3.70
N ALA A 200 20.01 15.98 -2.55
CA ALA A 200 21.36 15.42 -2.45
C ALA A 200 21.37 13.89 -2.42
N THR A 201 20.39 13.27 -1.74
CA THR A 201 20.39 11.84 -1.42
C THR A 201 19.23 11.07 -2.04
N ASP A 202 18.19 11.77 -2.47
CA ASP A 202 17.03 11.21 -3.13
C ASP A 202 17.09 11.50 -4.64
N GLY A 203 16.26 10.80 -5.42
CA GLY A 203 16.10 11.07 -6.84
C GLY A 203 15.19 12.26 -7.11
N ALA A 204 14.48 12.26 -8.22
CA ALA A 204 13.53 13.30 -8.57
C ALA A 204 12.23 12.75 -9.13
N VAL A 205 11.13 13.45 -8.87
CA VAL A 205 9.84 13.20 -9.53
C VAL A 205 9.60 14.30 -10.55
N LEU A 206 9.27 13.91 -11.79
CA LEU A 206 8.78 14.78 -12.84
C LEU A 206 7.26 14.55 -13.01
N PRO A 207 6.39 15.32 -12.35
CA PRO A 207 4.96 15.23 -12.58
C PRO A 207 4.60 15.79 -13.95
N ILE A 208 3.73 15.07 -14.66
CA ILE A 208 3.15 15.49 -15.93
C ILE A 208 1.63 15.44 -15.77
N LEU A 209 1.01 16.60 -15.55
CA LEU A 209 -0.44 16.71 -15.46
C LEU A 209 -1.02 16.61 -16.87
N HIS A 210 -1.70 15.49 -17.16
CA HIS A 210 -2.41 15.28 -18.42
C HIS A 210 -3.80 15.88 -18.33
N LEU A 211 -3.92 17.11 -18.80
CA LEU A 211 -5.14 17.93 -18.78
C LEU A 211 -5.95 17.70 -20.05
N ASN A 212 -6.74 16.62 -20.08
CA ASN A 212 -7.57 16.27 -21.25
C ASN A 212 -9.03 16.72 -21.15
N GLY A 213 -9.43 17.26 -20.00
CA GLY A 213 -10.67 18.00 -19.80
C GLY A 213 -11.88 17.22 -19.30
N TYR A 214 -11.83 15.89 -19.30
CA TYR A 214 -13.00 15.07 -18.94
C TYR A 214 -12.65 13.81 -18.13
N LYS A 215 -13.51 13.46 -17.20
CA LYS A 215 -13.60 12.16 -16.51
C LYS A 215 -14.37 11.15 -17.37
N ILE A 216 -15.08 10.21 -16.74
CA ILE A 216 -15.94 9.24 -17.44
C ILE A 216 -17.07 9.92 -18.19
N ALA A 217 -17.73 10.92 -17.56
CA ALA A 217 -18.88 11.63 -18.10
C ALA A 217 -18.83 13.14 -17.88
N ASN A 218 -18.15 13.59 -16.83
CA ASN A 218 -18.12 14.99 -16.41
C ASN A 218 -16.79 15.68 -16.78
N PRO A 219 -16.79 17.02 -16.96
CA PRO A 219 -15.57 17.79 -17.06
C PRO A 219 -14.77 17.72 -15.76
N THR A 220 -13.47 17.94 -15.85
CA THR A 220 -12.58 18.05 -14.69
C THR A 220 -12.51 19.48 -14.19
N ILE A 221 -12.30 19.65 -12.87
CA ILE A 221 -12.21 20.98 -12.26
C ILE A 221 -11.03 21.76 -12.84
N LEU A 222 -9.86 21.16 -12.92
CA LEU A 222 -8.64 21.82 -13.37
C LEU A 222 -8.70 22.27 -14.84
N ALA A 223 -9.48 21.61 -15.68
CA ALA A 223 -9.67 22.00 -17.07
C ALA A 223 -10.75 23.10 -17.23
N ARG A 224 -11.43 23.51 -16.17
CA ARG A 224 -12.48 24.55 -16.21
C ARG A 224 -12.11 25.82 -15.45
N ILE A 225 -10.96 25.85 -14.77
CA ILE A 225 -10.41 27.08 -14.20
C ILE A 225 -9.50 27.77 -15.23
N PRO A 226 -9.34 29.10 -15.17
CA PRO A 226 -8.41 29.81 -16.05
C PRO A 226 -6.96 29.32 -15.89
N ARG A 227 -6.21 29.25 -16.98
CA ARG A 227 -4.78 28.87 -16.97
C ARG A 227 -3.96 29.60 -15.88
N ALA A 228 -4.18 30.92 -15.74
CA ALA A 228 -3.46 31.71 -14.75
C ALA A 228 -3.80 31.32 -13.29
N GLU A 229 -4.97 30.81 -13.04
CA GLU A 229 -5.39 30.27 -11.74
C GLU A 229 -4.74 28.93 -11.48
N LEU A 230 -4.77 28.00 -12.46
CA LEU A 230 -4.10 26.71 -12.39
C LEU A 230 -2.58 26.89 -12.15
N GLN A 231 -1.94 27.81 -12.86
CA GLN A 231 -0.52 28.10 -12.68
C GLN A 231 -0.22 28.54 -11.23
N LYS A 232 -0.99 29.47 -10.68
CA LYS A 232 -0.82 29.93 -9.29
C LYS A 232 -1.04 28.81 -8.26
N LEU A 233 -2.01 27.92 -8.52
CA LEU A 233 -2.27 26.77 -7.66
C LEU A 233 -1.04 25.87 -7.61
N LEU A 234 -0.47 25.48 -8.75
CA LEU A 234 0.71 24.62 -8.84
C LEU A 234 1.96 25.29 -8.27
N GLU A 235 2.17 26.57 -8.54
CA GLU A 235 3.24 27.36 -7.94
C GLU A 235 3.11 27.43 -6.41
N GLY A 236 1.89 27.56 -5.88
CA GLY A 236 1.60 27.52 -4.44
C GLY A 236 2.00 26.20 -3.78
N TYR A 237 1.84 25.09 -4.50
CA TYR A 237 2.34 23.78 -4.07
C TYR A 237 3.88 23.66 -4.16
N GLY A 238 4.59 24.62 -4.77
CA GLY A 238 6.04 24.59 -4.90
C GLY A 238 6.54 23.95 -6.19
N TRP A 239 5.74 23.99 -7.23
CA TRP A 239 6.08 23.52 -8.57
C TRP A 239 6.38 24.68 -9.52
N SER A 240 7.12 24.42 -10.59
CA SER A 240 7.36 25.35 -11.71
C SER A 240 6.73 24.75 -12.98
N PRO A 241 5.42 25.03 -13.23
CA PRO A 241 4.70 24.38 -14.32
C PRO A 241 5.09 24.96 -15.68
N GLN A 242 5.35 24.06 -16.63
CA GLN A 242 5.55 24.35 -18.04
C GLN A 242 4.35 23.84 -18.82
N PHE A 243 3.69 24.68 -19.62
CA PHE A 243 2.47 24.34 -20.35
C PHE A 243 2.79 23.95 -21.79
N VAL A 244 2.30 22.80 -22.22
CA VAL A 244 2.30 22.30 -23.60
C VAL A 244 0.86 22.11 -24.02
N GLU A 245 0.35 22.97 -24.93
CA GLU A 245 -1.08 23.09 -25.20
C GLU A 245 -1.37 23.11 -26.70
N GLY A 246 -2.33 22.32 -27.13
CA GLY A 246 -2.77 22.27 -28.53
C GLY A 246 -3.19 20.89 -29.00
N ASP A 247 -3.34 20.76 -30.32
CA ASP A 247 -3.76 19.54 -31.01
C ASP A 247 -3.01 19.28 -32.34
N GLU A 248 -2.15 20.21 -32.77
CA GLU A 248 -1.33 20.07 -33.97
C GLU A 248 -0.05 19.26 -33.64
N PRO A 249 0.11 18.01 -34.13
CA PRO A 249 1.20 17.12 -33.69
C PRO A 249 2.60 17.74 -33.80
N GLU A 250 2.95 18.35 -34.96
CA GLU A 250 4.26 18.92 -35.19
C GLU A 250 4.61 20.01 -34.17
N LYS A 251 3.69 20.95 -33.92
CA LYS A 251 3.89 22.01 -32.90
C LYS A 251 3.96 21.45 -31.50
N MET A 252 3.11 20.46 -31.20
CA MET A 252 3.09 19.82 -29.88
C MET A 252 4.39 19.05 -29.60
N HIS A 253 4.95 18.35 -30.60
CA HIS A 253 6.26 17.66 -30.46
C HIS A 253 7.39 18.65 -30.17
N GLN A 254 7.45 19.78 -30.89
CA GLN A 254 8.46 20.83 -30.64
C GLN A 254 8.32 21.42 -29.23
N ALA A 255 7.10 21.77 -28.82
CA ALA A 255 6.82 22.32 -27.49
C ALA A 255 7.15 21.33 -26.35
N MET A 256 6.78 20.05 -26.52
CA MET A 256 7.05 19.04 -25.52
C MET A 256 8.55 18.74 -25.41
N ALA A 257 9.27 18.69 -26.52
CA ALA A 257 10.72 18.51 -26.51
C ALA A 257 11.41 19.62 -25.73
N ALA A 258 11.02 20.89 -25.96
CA ALA A 258 11.54 22.03 -25.26
C ALA A 258 11.23 21.99 -23.76
N ALA A 259 9.99 21.66 -23.39
CA ALA A 259 9.56 21.58 -21.99
C ALA A 259 10.29 20.44 -21.24
N MET A 260 10.46 19.31 -21.87
CA MET A 260 11.18 18.17 -21.28
C MET A 260 12.65 18.47 -21.06
N ASP A 261 13.34 19.06 -22.07
CA ASP A 261 14.74 19.46 -21.94
C ASP A 261 14.93 20.44 -20.78
N ALA A 262 14.13 21.51 -20.72
CA ALA A 262 14.20 22.49 -19.64
C ALA A 262 13.88 21.88 -18.25
N ALA A 263 12.96 20.93 -18.20
CA ALA A 263 12.62 20.24 -16.95
C ALA A 263 13.79 19.38 -16.44
N ILE A 264 14.42 18.61 -17.32
CA ILE A 264 15.58 17.76 -16.96
C ILE A 264 16.79 18.60 -16.57
N GLU A 265 17.12 19.62 -17.34
CA GLU A 265 18.21 20.55 -17.02
C GLU A 265 17.99 21.21 -15.64
N ARG A 266 16.74 21.58 -15.33
CA ARG A 266 16.40 22.13 -14.01
C ARG A 266 16.54 21.09 -12.88
N ILE A 267 16.11 19.83 -13.08
CA ILE A 267 16.30 18.75 -12.12
C ILE A 267 17.80 18.55 -11.84
N GLN A 268 18.61 18.42 -12.90
CA GLN A 268 20.04 18.21 -12.78
C GLN A 268 20.71 19.38 -12.02
N GLN A 269 20.33 20.63 -12.33
CA GLN A 269 20.84 21.81 -11.63
C GLN A 269 20.49 21.78 -10.12
N ILE A 270 19.23 21.44 -9.76
CA ILE A 270 18.79 21.32 -8.36
C ILE A 270 19.61 20.26 -7.61
N GLN A 271 19.83 19.10 -8.25
CA GLN A 271 20.60 18.01 -7.64
C GLN A 271 22.09 18.34 -7.53
N GLU A 272 22.67 18.99 -8.54
CA GLU A 272 24.07 19.45 -8.51
C GLU A 272 24.29 20.49 -7.40
N ASP A 273 23.42 21.51 -7.34
CA ASP A 273 23.48 22.52 -6.30
C ASP A 273 23.39 21.94 -4.88
N ALA A 274 22.49 20.96 -4.68
CA ALA A 274 22.33 20.28 -3.39
C ALA A 274 23.54 19.41 -3.01
N ARG A 275 24.18 18.75 -3.98
CA ARG A 275 25.32 17.84 -3.77
C ARG A 275 26.64 18.54 -3.63
N THR A 276 26.84 19.69 -4.31
CA THR A 276 28.12 20.37 -4.36
C THR A 276 28.20 21.60 -3.43
N ASN A 277 27.10 22.31 -3.27
CA ASN A 277 27.07 23.61 -2.61
C ASN A 277 26.32 23.61 -1.27
N ASP A 278 25.78 22.48 -0.86
CA ASP A 278 24.92 22.33 0.33
C ASP A 278 23.85 23.43 0.43
N VAL A 279 23.29 23.84 -0.73
CA VAL A 279 22.29 24.89 -0.80
C VAL A 279 21.00 24.36 -0.16
N ALA A 280 20.80 24.75 1.09
CA ALA A 280 19.56 24.48 1.80
C ALA A 280 18.48 25.49 1.35
N GLY A 281 17.30 25.01 1.10
CA GLY A 281 16.13 25.85 0.91
C GLY A 281 15.06 25.25 0.00
N ARG A 282 13.86 25.78 0.15
CA ARG A 282 12.71 25.37 -0.67
C ARG A 282 12.97 25.71 -2.13
N THR A 283 13.17 24.70 -2.95
CA THR A 283 13.33 24.82 -4.40
C THR A 283 12.00 24.53 -5.10
N ALA A 284 11.64 25.31 -6.12
CA ALA A 284 10.54 24.97 -7.01
C ALA A 284 10.99 23.90 -7.99
N TRP A 285 10.41 22.70 -7.90
CA TRP A 285 10.67 21.60 -8.81
C TRP A 285 9.91 21.78 -10.13
N PRO A 286 10.46 21.37 -11.27
CA PRO A 286 9.76 21.45 -12.54
C PRO A 286 8.62 20.46 -12.62
N MET A 287 7.57 20.81 -13.35
CA MET A 287 6.50 19.94 -13.79
C MET A 287 5.98 20.36 -15.17
N ILE A 288 5.31 19.47 -15.86
CA ILE A 288 4.70 19.74 -17.18
C ILE A 288 3.18 19.65 -17.07
N VAL A 289 2.47 20.55 -17.72
CA VAL A 289 1.03 20.48 -17.94
C VAL A 289 0.79 20.24 -19.41
N LEU A 290 0.41 19.01 -19.77
CA LEU A 290 0.03 18.65 -21.14
C LEU A 290 -1.47 18.83 -21.32
N ASN A 291 -1.86 19.88 -22.02
CA ASN A 291 -3.26 20.14 -22.37
C ASN A 291 -3.51 19.71 -23.82
N SER A 292 -4.10 18.54 -24.01
CA SER A 292 -4.39 17.92 -25.31
C SER A 292 -5.83 17.38 -25.34
N PRO A 293 -6.44 17.20 -26.53
CA PRO A 293 -7.79 16.66 -26.63
C PRO A 293 -7.89 15.26 -26.04
N LYS A 294 -8.94 14.97 -25.29
CA LYS A 294 -9.25 13.60 -24.86
C LYS A 294 -9.48 12.72 -26.07
N GLY A 295 -8.77 11.57 -26.15
CA GLY A 295 -8.87 10.70 -27.31
C GLY A 295 -8.25 11.26 -28.60
N TRP A 296 -7.23 12.09 -28.45
CA TRP A 296 -6.47 12.72 -29.55
C TRP A 296 -6.09 11.72 -30.64
N THR A 297 -6.19 12.12 -31.92
CA THR A 297 -6.02 11.28 -33.11
C THR A 297 -7.07 10.17 -33.32
N GLY A 298 -8.08 10.11 -32.48
CA GLY A 298 -9.22 9.22 -32.65
C GLY A 298 -10.29 9.78 -33.61
N PRO A 299 -11.45 9.09 -33.70
CA PRO A 299 -12.59 9.58 -34.47
C PRO A 299 -13.06 10.95 -33.98
N LYS A 300 -13.16 11.93 -34.87
CA LYS A 300 -13.67 13.27 -34.52
C LYS A 300 -15.14 13.21 -34.14
N THR A 301 -15.92 12.41 -34.87
CA THR A 301 -17.35 12.22 -34.67
C THR A 301 -17.74 10.76 -34.88
N VAL A 302 -18.72 10.28 -34.12
CA VAL A 302 -19.37 8.97 -34.31
C VAL A 302 -20.87 9.22 -34.24
N ASP A 303 -21.65 8.70 -35.21
CA ASP A 303 -23.11 8.90 -35.33
C ASP A 303 -23.54 10.39 -35.28
N GLY A 304 -22.71 11.27 -35.83
CA GLY A 304 -22.96 12.72 -35.85
C GLY A 304 -22.67 13.43 -34.52
N LEU A 305 -22.20 12.74 -33.49
CA LEU A 305 -21.84 13.32 -32.19
C LEU A 305 -20.31 13.50 -32.07
N PRO A 306 -19.83 14.62 -31.50
CA PRO A 306 -18.40 14.82 -31.28
C PRO A 306 -17.86 13.80 -30.27
N VAL A 307 -16.70 13.20 -30.57
CA VAL A 307 -16.02 12.19 -29.75
C VAL A 307 -14.68 12.71 -29.24
N GLU A 308 -13.72 12.96 -30.15
CA GLU A 308 -12.45 13.55 -29.72
C GLU A 308 -12.67 14.88 -28.98
N GLY A 309 -11.92 15.11 -27.92
CA GLY A 309 -12.05 16.29 -27.07
C GLY A 309 -13.28 16.28 -26.15
N THR A 310 -14.00 15.15 -26.09
CA THR A 310 -15.18 15.01 -25.22
C THR A 310 -15.11 13.75 -24.36
N PHE A 311 -16.04 13.63 -23.41
CA PHE A 311 -16.14 12.43 -22.55
C PHE A 311 -16.43 11.14 -23.35
N ARG A 312 -17.00 11.24 -24.57
CA ARG A 312 -17.32 10.07 -25.42
C ARG A 312 -16.08 9.31 -25.89
N ALA A 313 -14.92 9.96 -25.87
CA ALA A 313 -13.64 9.29 -26.15
C ALA A 313 -13.11 8.49 -24.95
N HIS A 314 -13.78 8.48 -23.79
CA HIS A 314 -13.20 7.91 -22.54
C HIS A 314 -12.82 6.45 -22.67
N GLN A 315 -13.70 5.61 -23.23
CA GLN A 315 -13.49 4.16 -23.37
C GLN A 315 -13.30 3.78 -24.85
N VAL A 316 -14.27 3.08 -25.41
CA VAL A 316 -14.27 2.52 -26.77
C VAL A 316 -15.12 3.43 -27.67
N PRO A 317 -14.50 4.24 -28.55
CA PRO A 317 -15.25 5.20 -29.36
C PRO A 317 -16.25 4.55 -30.34
N LEU A 318 -15.92 3.40 -30.89
CA LEU A 318 -16.72 2.66 -31.87
C LEU A 318 -17.15 1.32 -31.25
N ALA A 319 -18.30 1.27 -30.60
CA ALA A 319 -18.73 0.12 -29.80
C ALA A 319 -19.65 -0.86 -30.53
N ASP A 320 -20.42 -0.41 -31.53
CA ASP A 320 -21.44 -1.21 -32.21
C ASP A 320 -20.96 -1.68 -33.59
N LEU A 321 -19.91 -2.48 -33.62
CA LEU A 321 -19.31 -2.98 -34.87
C LEU A 321 -20.10 -4.12 -35.51
N GLU A 322 -20.83 -4.90 -34.72
CA GLU A 322 -21.60 -6.05 -35.19
C GLU A 322 -22.89 -5.61 -35.94
N ASN A 323 -23.55 -4.58 -35.47
CA ASN A 323 -24.85 -4.15 -36.01
C ASN A 323 -24.74 -2.90 -36.90
N ASN A 324 -23.62 -2.17 -36.84
CA ASN A 324 -23.41 -0.94 -37.62
C ASN A 324 -22.18 -1.04 -38.52
N PRO A 325 -22.35 -1.41 -39.81
CA PRO A 325 -21.24 -1.51 -40.78
C PRO A 325 -20.42 -0.22 -40.92
N LYS A 326 -21.04 0.96 -40.71
CA LYS A 326 -20.32 2.24 -40.78
C LYS A 326 -19.28 2.38 -39.63
N HIS A 327 -19.53 1.78 -38.45
CA HIS A 327 -18.52 1.77 -37.42
C HIS A 327 -17.30 0.93 -37.81
N LEU A 328 -17.50 -0.18 -38.55
CA LEU A 328 -16.39 -1.00 -39.02
C LEU A 328 -15.57 -0.24 -40.08
N GLU A 329 -16.22 0.44 -41.04
CA GLU A 329 -15.56 1.30 -42.04
C GLU A 329 -14.79 2.43 -41.34
N GLN A 330 -15.40 3.10 -40.36
CA GLN A 330 -14.77 4.17 -39.59
C GLN A 330 -13.58 3.65 -38.75
N LEU A 331 -13.65 2.44 -38.23
CA LEU A 331 -12.52 1.81 -37.53
C LEU A 331 -11.37 1.51 -38.51
N GLU A 332 -11.67 1.02 -39.72
CA GLU A 332 -10.68 0.81 -40.74
C GLU A 332 -9.97 2.12 -41.13
N ASP A 333 -10.73 3.17 -41.40
CA ASP A 333 -10.21 4.52 -41.69
C ASP A 333 -9.32 5.04 -40.58
N TRP A 334 -9.74 4.87 -39.31
CA TRP A 334 -8.97 5.27 -38.14
C TRP A 334 -7.64 4.52 -38.05
N LEU A 335 -7.64 3.18 -38.15
CA LEU A 335 -6.41 2.37 -38.15
C LEU A 335 -5.47 2.74 -39.32
N ARG A 336 -6.03 2.93 -40.51
CA ARG A 336 -5.25 3.32 -41.71
C ARG A 336 -4.70 4.74 -41.63
N SER A 337 -5.31 5.64 -40.86
CA SER A 337 -4.81 6.99 -40.65
C SER A 337 -3.42 7.04 -40.03
N TYR A 338 -3.05 6.02 -39.23
CA TYR A 338 -1.70 5.87 -38.68
C TYR A 338 -0.66 5.37 -39.66
N ARG A 339 -1.07 4.92 -40.87
CA ARG A 339 -0.20 4.39 -41.96
C ARG A 339 0.72 3.28 -41.46
N PRO A 340 0.20 2.13 -41.01
CA PRO A 340 0.99 1.06 -40.41
C PRO A 340 2.09 0.51 -41.31
N TRP A 341 1.94 0.59 -42.64
CA TRP A 341 2.96 0.21 -43.64
C TRP A 341 4.21 1.12 -43.65
N GLU A 342 4.12 2.33 -43.09
CA GLU A 342 5.29 3.20 -42.85
C GLU A 342 6.00 2.83 -41.52
N LEU A 343 5.30 2.18 -40.57
CA LEU A 343 5.76 1.94 -39.20
C LEU A 343 6.35 0.53 -39.04
N PHE A 344 5.78 -0.46 -39.71
CA PHE A 344 6.20 -1.85 -39.64
C PHE A 344 6.72 -2.34 -41.00
N ASP A 345 7.65 -3.30 -40.99
CA ASP A 345 8.15 -3.95 -42.21
C ASP A 345 7.19 -5.05 -42.74
N GLU A 346 7.57 -5.72 -43.79
CA GLU A 346 6.79 -6.80 -44.39
C GLU A 346 6.57 -8.01 -43.47
N ASN A 347 7.40 -8.18 -42.44
CA ASN A 347 7.30 -9.25 -41.46
C ASN A 347 6.55 -8.79 -40.18
N GLY A 348 6.08 -7.55 -40.11
CA GLY A 348 5.42 -6.97 -38.95
C GLY A 348 6.37 -6.50 -37.88
N ARG A 349 7.65 -6.39 -38.15
CA ARG A 349 8.63 -5.86 -37.23
C ARG A 349 8.58 -4.34 -37.22
N PHE A 350 8.61 -3.76 -36.04
CA PHE A 350 8.74 -2.31 -35.88
C PHE A 350 10.02 -1.84 -36.56
N LYS A 351 9.92 -0.85 -37.45
CA LYS A 351 11.06 -0.42 -38.26
C LYS A 351 12.20 0.08 -37.40
N ARG A 352 13.40 -0.36 -37.71
CA ARG A 352 14.61 -0.12 -36.92
C ARG A 352 14.88 1.36 -36.68
N GLU A 353 14.73 2.20 -37.70
CA GLU A 353 14.93 3.64 -37.59
C GLU A 353 13.99 4.34 -36.62
N LEU A 354 12.83 3.75 -36.33
CA LEU A 354 11.88 4.21 -35.31
C LEU A 354 12.19 3.57 -33.96
N ALA A 355 12.47 2.27 -33.93
CA ALA A 355 12.80 1.53 -32.75
C ALA A 355 14.05 2.08 -32.00
N GLU A 356 15.01 2.60 -32.79
CA GLU A 356 16.22 3.25 -32.24
C GLU A 356 15.93 4.51 -31.41
N LEU A 357 14.71 5.05 -31.39
CA LEU A 357 14.31 6.09 -30.45
C LEU A 357 14.22 5.58 -29.01
N ALA A 358 13.86 4.31 -28.80
CA ALA A 358 13.84 3.72 -27.46
C ALA A 358 15.28 3.60 -26.91
N PRO A 359 15.46 3.76 -25.60
CA PRO A 359 16.73 3.45 -24.93
C PRO A 359 17.08 1.96 -25.06
N GLU A 360 18.32 1.60 -24.71
CA GLU A 360 18.78 0.22 -24.73
C GLU A 360 18.94 -0.34 -23.30
N GLY A 361 18.81 -1.66 -23.17
CA GLY A 361 19.04 -2.39 -21.93
C GLY A 361 18.15 -1.87 -20.77
N ASP A 362 18.74 -1.70 -19.62
CA ASP A 362 18.09 -1.20 -18.38
C ASP A 362 17.82 0.31 -18.37
N ARG A 363 18.23 1.03 -19.42
CA ARG A 363 17.78 2.42 -19.64
C ARG A 363 16.36 2.49 -20.19
N ARG A 364 15.81 1.43 -20.77
CA ARG A 364 14.37 1.36 -21.08
C ARG A 364 13.57 1.45 -19.77
N MET A 365 12.55 2.29 -19.73
CA MET A 365 11.74 2.47 -18.52
C MET A 365 11.11 1.15 -18.06
N SER A 366 10.72 0.30 -19.00
CA SER A 366 10.13 -1.01 -18.72
C SER A 366 11.14 -2.08 -18.27
N ALA A 367 12.43 -1.91 -18.54
CA ALA A 367 13.50 -2.83 -18.13
C ALA A 367 14.32 -2.30 -16.94
N ASN A 368 14.03 -1.09 -16.46
CA ASN A 368 14.77 -0.48 -15.36
C ASN A 368 14.64 -1.33 -14.09
N PRO A 369 15.75 -1.68 -13.39
CA PRO A 369 15.70 -2.51 -12.19
C PRO A 369 14.81 -1.96 -11.08
N HIS A 370 14.66 -0.62 -10.97
CA HIS A 370 13.77 0.00 -9.98
C HIS A 370 12.29 -0.34 -10.24
N ALA A 371 11.92 -0.66 -11.48
CA ALA A 371 10.56 -1.13 -11.79
C ALA A 371 10.33 -2.62 -11.44
N ASN A 372 11.36 -3.31 -10.98
CA ASN A 372 11.32 -4.67 -10.42
C ASN A 372 12.22 -4.73 -9.17
N GLY A 373 11.88 -3.90 -8.18
CA GLY A 373 12.76 -3.54 -7.07
C GLY A 373 13.30 -4.69 -6.23
N GLY A 374 12.66 -5.86 -6.26
CA GLY A 374 13.20 -7.06 -5.63
C GLY A 374 14.56 -7.49 -6.18
N ILE A 375 14.96 -7.03 -7.39
CA ILE A 375 16.33 -7.21 -7.93
C ILE A 375 17.35 -6.39 -7.12
N LEU A 376 16.94 -5.22 -6.63
CA LEU A 376 17.77 -4.28 -5.89
C LEU A 376 17.72 -4.49 -4.36
N LEU A 377 16.79 -5.30 -3.90
CA LEU A 377 16.53 -5.50 -2.47
C LEU A 377 17.74 -6.11 -1.77
N ARG A 378 18.23 -5.43 -0.74
CA ARG A 378 19.26 -5.89 0.18
C ARG A 378 18.65 -6.19 1.53
N ASP A 379 19.06 -7.30 2.17
CA ASP A 379 18.59 -7.62 3.51
C ASP A 379 18.99 -6.54 4.51
N LEU A 380 18.12 -6.31 5.48
CA LEU A 380 18.45 -5.45 6.62
C LEU A 380 19.53 -6.10 7.48
N ARG A 381 20.46 -5.29 7.92
CA ARG A 381 21.33 -5.63 9.03
C ARG A 381 20.53 -5.45 10.31
N MET A 382 20.23 -6.56 10.96
CA MET A 382 19.37 -6.58 12.14
C MET A 382 20.21 -6.75 13.41
N PRO A 383 19.95 -5.95 14.46
CA PRO A 383 20.53 -6.24 15.78
C PRO A 383 19.89 -7.50 16.36
N ASP A 384 20.54 -8.15 17.31
CA ASP A 384 19.89 -9.25 18.04
C ASP A 384 18.81 -8.69 18.97
N PHE A 385 17.55 -8.93 18.61
CA PHE A 385 16.39 -8.43 19.35
C PHE A 385 16.34 -8.88 20.82
N ARG A 386 17.02 -10.01 21.16
CA ARG A 386 17.10 -10.51 22.54
C ARG A 386 17.83 -9.55 23.48
N GLN A 387 18.69 -8.68 22.94
CA GLN A 387 19.42 -7.69 23.74
C GLN A 387 18.50 -6.58 24.29
N TYR A 388 17.29 -6.46 23.77
CA TYR A 388 16.28 -5.47 24.21
C TYR A 388 15.25 -6.07 25.17
N ALA A 389 15.43 -7.34 25.55
CA ALA A 389 14.49 -8.09 26.37
C ALA A 389 14.15 -7.35 27.67
N VAL A 390 12.88 -7.42 28.05
CA VAL A 390 12.44 -7.14 29.41
C VAL A 390 12.73 -8.38 30.25
N GLU A 391 13.42 -8.20 31.37
CA GLU A 391 13.65 -9.29 32.33
C GLU A 391 12.35 -9.59 33.07
N VAL A 392 11.83 -10.80 32.93
CA VAL A 392 10.58 -11.25 33.55
C VAL A 392 10.89 -12.41 34.51
N PRO A 393 11.14 -12.12 35.80
CA PRO A 393 11.50 -13.15 36.78
C PRO A 393 10.33 -14.12 37.02
N SER A 394 9.10 -13.61 37.06
CA SER A 394 7.88 -14.40 37.04
C SER A 394 6.76 -13.69 36.26
N PRO A 395 5.77 -14.43 35.72
CA PRO A 395 4.70 -13.84 34.93
C PRO A 395 3.95 -12.74 35.67
N GLY A 396 3.82 -11.55 35.09
CA GLY A 396 3.07 -10.41 35.62
C GLY A 396 3.76 -9.67 36.77
N GLU A 397 5.01 -10.00 37.10
CA GLU A 397 5.73 -9.31 38.21
C GLU A 397 6.19 -7.90 37.82
N VAL A 398 6.62 -7.72 36.59
CA VAL A 398 7.13 -6.46 36.04
C VAL A 398 6.18 -5.86 35.02
N ASP A 399 6.18 -4.52 34.93
CA ASP A 399 5.42 -3.79 33.91
C ASP A 399 6.39 -3.16 32.89
N ALA A 400 5.99 -3.10 31.62
CA ALA A 400 6.72 -2.38 30.57
C ALA A 400 5.75 -1.73 29.57
N GLU A 401 6.25 -0.74 28.82
CA GLU A 401 5.58 -0.16 27.65
C GLU A 401 6.12 -0.85 26.39
N ASP A 402 5.37 -1.74 25.79
CA ASP A 402 5.84 -2.64 24.72
C ASP A 402 6.45 -1.90 23.53
N THR A 403 5.76 -0.88 23.02
CA THR A 403 6.26 -0.08 21.90
C THR A 403 7.48 0.77 22.26
N ARG A 404 7.65 1.19 23.54
CA ARG A 404 8.88 1.87 24.00
C ARG A 404 10.08 0.94 23.96
N VAL A 405 9.87 -0.33 24.34
CA VAL A 405 10.90 -1.37 24.24
C VAL A 405 11.26 -1.60 22.77
N LEU A 406 10.25 -1.73 21.90
CA LEU A 406 10.44 -1.88 20.44
C LEU A 406 11.17 -0.67 19.86
N GLY A 407 10.89 0.55 20.28
CA GLY A 407 11.52 1.78 19.79
C GLY A 407 13.05 1.74 19.85
N ARG A 408 13.64 1.12 20.88
CA ARG A 408 15.09 0.94 21.00
C ARG A 408 15.63 -0.04 19.96
N PHE A 409 14.92 -1.11 19.69
CA PHE A 409 15.25 -2.06 18.63
C PHE A 409 15.19 -1.40 17.25
N ILE A 410 14.12 -0.65 16.93
CA ILE A 410 13.96 0.05 15.65
C ILE A 410 15.04 1.13 15.48
N ARG A 411 15.41 1.87 16.56
CA ARG A 411 16.54 2.80 16.55
C ARG A 411 17.81 2.13 16.00
N ASP A 412 18.14 0.96 16.52
CA ASP A 412 19.38 0.26 16.14
C ASP A 412 19.26 -0.41 14.77
N VAL A 413 18.05 -0.77 14.31
CA VAL A 413 17.81 -1.13 12.90
C VAL A 413 18.14 0.07 12.00
N VAL A 414 17.66 1.27 12.30
CA VAL A 414 18.01 2.50 11.55
C VAL A 414 19.52 2.69 11.51
N LYS A 415 20.18 2.65 12.68
CA LYS A 415 21.61 2.82 12.82
C LYS A 415 22.42 1.87 11.96
N LEU A 416 22.14 0.56 12.04
CA LEU A 416 22.89 -0.46 11.31
C LEU A 416 22.75 -0.37 9.80
N ASN A 417 21.70 0.30 9.30
CA ASN A 417 21.39 0.43 7.89
C ASN A 417 21.58 1.86 7.33
N GLU A 418 22.20 2.75 8.10
CA GLU A 418 22.41 4.13 7.71
C GLU A 418 23.25 4.25 6.43
N ASP A 419 24.34 3.52 6.32
CA ASP A 419 25.23 3.53 5.14
C ASP A 419 24.57 2.95 3.88
N GLN A 420 23.65 1.99 4.04
CA GLN A 420 22.89 1.40 2.94
C GLN A 420 21.66 2.24 2.55
N ARG A 421 21.21 3.12 3.43
CA ARG A 421 20.02 3.96 3.26
C ARG A 421 18.81 3.15 2.77
N ASN A 422 18.55 1.98 3.37
CA ASN A 422 17.54 1.04 2.88
C ASN A 422 16.40 0.78 3.87
N PHE A 423 16.29 1.58 4.95
CA PHE A 423 15.19 1.49 5.93
C PHE A 423 14.68 2.87 6.36
N ARG A 424 13.37 3.03 6.40
CA ARG A 424 12.69 4.24 6.89
C ARG A 424 11.46 3.91 7.74
N VAL A 425 11.10 4.85 8.62
CA VAL A 425 9.85 4.82 9.40
C VAL A 425 8.90 5.85 8.82
N PHE A 426 7.64 5.47 8.66
CA PHE A 426 6.56 6.30 8.13
C PHE A 426 5.41 6.36 9.13
N GLY A 427 4.70 7.50 9.19
CA GLY A 427 3.53 7.63 10.03
C GLY A 427 2.92 9.03 10.02
N PRO A 428 1.64 9.18 10.43
CA PRO A 428 0.93 10.45 10.41
C PRO A 428 1.19 11.28 11.69
N ASP A 429 2.48 11.66 11.96
CA ASP A 429 2.91 12.42 13.15
C ASP A 429 2.72 11.65 14.48
N GLU A 430 2.81 10.33 14.45
CA GLU A 430 2.46 9.48 15.59
C GLU A 430 3.65 8.72 16.21
N THR A 431 4.88 8.87 15.69
CA THR A 431 6.06 8.14 16.19
C THR A 431 6.32 8.41 17.68
N ILE A 432 6.23 9.67 18.12
CA ILE A 432 6.41 10.02 19.55
C ILE A 432 5.22 9.51 20.36
N SER A 433 4.00 9.75 19.88
CA SER A 433 2.77 9.34 20.57
C SER A 433 2.68 7.82 20.74
N ASN A 434 3.18 7.06 19.77
CA ASN A 434 3.26 5.59 19.83
C ASN A 434 4.48 5.08 20.61
N ARG A 435 5.19 5.96 21.36
CA ARG A 435 6.34 5.62 22.21
C ARG A 435 7.60 5.13 21.46
N LEU A 436 7.72 5.37 20.17
CA LEU A 436 8.93 5.04 19.39
C LEU A 436 10.01 6.14 19.48
N THR A 437 9.97 6.97 20.49
CA THR A 437 10.83 8.17 20.68
C THR A 437 12.33 7.86 20.58
N ALA A 438 12.75 6.65 20.98
CA ALA A 438 14.15 6.23 20.92
C ALA A 438 14.73 6.30 19.48
N VAL A 439 13.89 6.20 18.44
CA VAL A 439 14.32 6.34 17.04
C VAL A 439 14.98 7.70 16.80
N PHE A 440 14.51 8.75 17.49
CA PHE A 440 15.06 10.11 17.36
C PHE A 440 16.40 10.31 18.07
N GLU A 441 16.90 9.32 18.82
CA GLU A 441 18.28 9.33 19.33
C GLU A 441 19.30 9.12 18.20
N GLU A 442 18.92 8.39 17.13
CA GLU A 442 19.80 8.07 16.00
C GLU A 442 19.50 8.88 14.74
N THR A 443 18.24 9.24 14.50
CA THR A 443 17.83 9.95 13.29
C THR A 443 16.84 11.08 13.60
N LYS A 444 16.29 11.71 12.55
CA LYS A 444 15.28 12.77 12.66
C LYS A 444 14.21 12.58 11.60
N ARG A 445 13.18 13.46 11.61
CA ARG A 445 12.21 13.57 10.52
C ARG A 445 12.85 14.26 9.32
N GLN A 446 12.70 13.70 8.15
CA GLN A 446 13.13 14.35 6.90
C GLN A 446 12.23 15.55 6.60
N TRP A 447 12.87 16.71 6.38
CA TRP A 447 12.15 17.97 6.18
C TRP A 447 12.98 18.96 5.35
N GLU A 448 12.43 19.43 4.23
CA GLU A 448 13.07 20.38 3.32
C GLU A 448 12.38 21.76 3.29
N ALA A 449 11.27 21.93 4.03
CA ALA A 449 10.62 23.22 4.17
C ALA A 449 11.29 24.07 5.27
N ARG A 450 10.81 25.30 5.46
CA ARG A 450 11.33 26.23 6.47
C ARG A 450 11.19 25.63 7.88
N THR A 451 12.22 25.79 8.70
CA THR A 451 12.22 25.48 10.14
C THR A 451 12.27 26.74 10.98
N ILE A 452 11.84 26.66 12.23
CA ILE A 452 11.93 27.70 13.26
C ILE A 452 12.60 27.14 14.53
N GLN A 453 12.98 28.02 15.43
CA GLN A 453 13.79 27.64 16.62
C GLN A 453 13.09 26.64 17.56
N THR A 454 11.78 26.56 17.55
CA THR A 454 10.99 25.65 18.40
C THR A 454 10.75 24.30 17.79
N ASP A 455 11.19 24.07 16.55
CA ASP A 455 11.04 22.78 15.88
C ASP A 455 12.05 21.77 16.43
N GLU A 456 11.59 20.55 16.69
CA GLU A 456 12.41 19.48 17.23
C GLU A 456 12.47 18.30 16.27
N PHE A 457 13.58 17.59 16.24
CA PHE A 457 13.82 16.38 15.48
C PHE A 457 13.58 16.53 13.96
N LEU A 458 13.88 17.68 13.37
CA LEU A 458 13.85 17.90 11.92
C LEU A 458 15.28 17.91 11.35
N ALA A 459 15.47 17.27 10.18
CA ALA A 459 16.70 17.30 9.41
C ALA A 459 16.41 17.01 7.93
N ARG A 460 17.34 17.43 7.04
CA ARG A 460 17.22 17.18 5.60
C ARG A 460 17.36 15.71 5.22
N ASP A 461 18.12 14.94 5.97
CA ASP A 461 18.47 13.54 5.71
C ASP A 461 17.88 12.56 6.74
N GLY A 462 16.83 12.98 7.45
CA GLY A 462 16.14 12.13 8.43
C GLY A 462 15.61 10.82 7.83
N ARG A 463 15.50 9.79 8.68
CA ARG A 463 14.99 8.48 8.26
C ARG A 463 13.53 8.25 8.67
N VAL A 464 12.87 9.25 9.24
CA VAL A 464 11.45 9.24 9.60
C VAL A 464 10.72 10.22 8.67
N LEU A 465 9.65 9.77 8.02
CA LEU A 465 8.77 10.61 7.21
C LEU A 465 7.41 10.68 7.88
N GLU A 466 7.05 11.88 8.32
CA GLU A 466 5.77 12.15 8.97
C GLU A 466 5.04 13.30 8.31
N VAL A 467 3.78 13.05 7.99
CA VAL A 467 2.80 14.07 7.56
C VAL A 467 1.41 13.61 7.99
N LEU A 468 0.56 14.54 8.43
CA LEU A 468 -0.80 14.20 8.88
C LEU A 468 -1.70 13.87 7.68
N SER A 469 -1.32 12.80 6.98
CA SER A 469 -2.03 12.20 5.86
C SER A 469 -1.56 10.75 5.71
N GLU A 470 -2.35 9.82 6.21
CA GLU A 470 -2.10 8.38 6.14
C GLU A 470 -1.92 7.91 4.69
N HIS A 471 -2.76 8.43 3.76
CA HIS A 471 -2.63 8.13 2.33
C HIS A 471 -1.25 8.49 1.76
N GLN A 472 -0.70 9.64 2.15
CA GLN A 472 0.61 10.08 1.66
C GLN A 472 1.74 9.24 2.26
N CYS A 473 1.67 8.94 3.56
CA CYS A 473 2.64 8.08 4.26
C CYS A 473 2.64 6.66 3.68
N GLU A 474 1.46 6.09 3.44
CA GLU A 474 1.29 4.78 2.82
C GLU A 474 1.85 4.75 1.41
N GLY A 475 1.49 5.71 0.56
CA GLY A 475 1.98 5.77 -0.82
C GLY A 475 3.50 5.94 -0.89
N TRP A 476 4.11 6.72 0.02
CA TRP A 476 5.56 6.80 0.13
C TRP A 476 6.18 5.44 0.51
N LEU A 477 5.61 4.75 1.50
CA LEU A 477 6.12 3.45 1.91
C LEU A 477 5.98 2.42 0.78
N GLU A 478 4.83 2.31 0.14
CA GLU A 478 4.61 1.39 -0.98
C GLU A 478 5.62 1.63 -2.12
N GLY A 479 5.78 2.88 -2.58
CA GLY A 479 6.76 3.22 -3.62
C GLY A 479 8.20 2.87 -3.21
N TYR A 480 8.54 3.05 -1.94
CA TYR A 480 9.83 2.73 -1.37
C TYR A 480 10.10 1.22 -1.35
N LEU A 481 9.11 0.40 -0.95
CA LEU A 481 9.19 -1.05 -0.97
C LEU A 481 9.30 -1.60 -2.40
N LEU A 482 8.47 -1.08 -3.31
CA LEU A 482 8.41 -1.50 -4.71
C LEU A 482 9.70 -1.26 -5.49
N THR A 483 10.55 -0.34 -5.01
CA THR A 483 11.87 -0.02 -5.59
C THR A 483 13.06 -0.64 -4.81
N GLY A 484 12.80 -1.60 -3.93
CA GLY A 484 13.82 -2.44 -3.31
C GLY A 484 14.36 -1.92 -1.97
N ARG A 485 13.51 -1.29 -1.17
CA ARG A 485 13.82 -0.78 0.17
C ARG A 485 12.94 -1.45 1.23
N HIS A 486 13.16 -1.12 2.51
CA HIS A 486 12.39 -1.62 3.66
C HIS A 486 11.79 -0.47 4.45
N GLY A 487 10.65 -0.70 5.10
CA GLY A 487 10.04 0.31 5.94
C GLY A 487 9.07 -0.24 6.98
N LEU A 488 8.67 0.65 7.88
CA LEU A 488 7.70 0.41 8.92
C LEU A 488 6.69 1.56 8.92
N PHE A 489 5.41 1.25 8.86
CA PHE A 489 4.32 2.20 9.05
C PHE A 489 3.81 2.11 10.50
N ASN A 490 3.89 3.19 11.26
CA ASN A 490 3.29 3.24 12.59
C ASN A 490 2.08 4.18 12.60
N CYS A 491 0.94 3.71 13.14
CA CYS A 491 -0.31 4.43 13.14
C CYS A 491 -1.18 4.07 14.35
N TYR A 492 -2.10 4.96 14.73
CA TYR A 492 -3.19 4.62 15.63
C TYR A 492 -4.11 3.60 14.99
N GLU A 493 -4.54 2.62 15.78
CA GLU A 493 -5.38 1.53 15.28
C GLU A 493 -6.66 2.03 14.60
N ALA A 494 -7.35 3.03 15.18
CA ALA A 494 -8.59 3.54 14.63
C ALA A 494 -8.41 4.30 13.29
N PHE A 495 -7.25 4.89 13.04
CA PHE A 495 -7.04 5.73 11.85
C PHE A 495 -6.43 4.99 10.67
N ILE A 496 -5.91 3.79 10.86
CA ILE A 496 -5.38 3.00 9.75
C ILE A 496 -6.44 2.68 8.67
N HIS A 497 -7.72 2.73 9.01
CA HIS A 497 -8.83 2.59 8.06
C HIS A 497 -8.78 3.59 6.91
N ILE A 498 -8.12 4.73 7.09
CA ILE A 498 -7.94 5.73 6.04
C ILE A 498 -7.22 5.15 4.82
N VAL A 499 -6.36 4.14 5.00
CA VAL A 499 -5.59 3.50 3.92
C VAL A 499 -6.15 2.15 3.46
N ASP A 500 -7.35 1.77 3.85
CA ASP A 500 -7.96 0.48 3.50
C ASP A 500 -7.88 0.16 2.01
N SER A 501 -8.17 1.13 1.15
CA SER A 501 -8.15 0.93 -0.29
C SER A 501 -6.74 0.80 -0.85
N MET A 502 -5.78 1.57 -0.37
CA MET A 502 -4.37 1.48 -0.77
C MET A 502 -3.78 0.13 -0.35
N PHE A 503 -3.95 -0.25 0.92
CA PHE A 503 -3.58 -1.58 1.42
C PHE A 503 -4.17 -2.69 0.54
N ASN A 504 -5.45 -2.59 0.17
CA ASN A 504 -6.13 -3.57 -0.67
C ASN A 504 -5.47 -3.71 -2.06
N GLN A 505 -5.07 -2.59 -2.68
CA GLN A 505 -4.35 -2.61 -3.95
C GLN A 505 -2.96 -3.24 -3.80
N HIS A 506 -2.20 -2.88 -2.75
CA HIS A 506 -0.89 -3.47 -2.49
C HIS A 506 -0.96 -4.98 -2.26
N ALA A 507 -1.94 -5.46 -1.49
CA ALA A 507 -2.16 -6.89 -1.27
C ALA A 507 -2.49 -7.64 -2.57
N LYS A 508 -3.27 -7.03 -3.48
CA LYS A 508 -3.55 -7.59 -4.82
C LYS A 508 -2.29 -7.60 -5.69
N TRP A 509 -1.49 -6.52 -5.65
CA TRP A 509 -0.20 -6.46 -6.33
C TRP A 509 0.71 -7.62 -5.91
N LEU A 510 0.88 -7.84 -4.60
CA LEU A 510 1.68 -8.94 -4.07
C LEU A 510 1.15 -10.30 -4.52
N LYS A 511 -0.17 -10.50 -4.49
CA LYS A 511 -0.80 -11.75 -4.96
C LYS A 511 -0.47 -12.04 -6.42
N VAL A 512 -0.60 -11.05 -7.31
CA VAL A 512 -0.34 -11.24 -8.74
C VAL A 512 1.15 -11.44 -9.00
N THR A 513 2.01 -10.61 -8.40
CA THR A 513 3.47 -10.71 -8.58
C THR A 513 4.05 -12.03 -8.07
N ALA A 514 3.42 -12.67 -7.09
CA ALA A 514 3.82 -14.00 -6.62
C ALA A 514 3.66 -15.10 -7.69
N GLU A 515 2.75 -14.91 -8.65
CA GLU A 515 2.47 -15.83 -9.75
C GLU A 515 3.33 -15.54 -11.00
N LEU A 516 4.07 -14.43 -11.03
CA LEU A 516 4.90 -14.00 -12.16
C LEU A 516 6.38 -14.37 -11.94
N PRO A 517 6.94 -15.33 -12.66
CA PRO A 517 8.29 -15.86 -12.41
C PRO A 517 9.42 -14.83 -12.62
N TRP A 518 9.18 -13.78 -13.39
CA TRP A 518 10.15 -12.71 -13.65
C TRP A 518 10.11 -11.59 -12.59
N ARG A 519 9.01 -11.42 -11.86
CA ARG A 519 8.91 -10.47 -10.75
C ARG A 519 9.68 -11.00 -9.54
N ARG A 520 10.50 -10.17 -8.93
CA ARG A 520 11.26 -10.51 -7.73
C ARG A 520 10.54 -10.04 -6.47
N LYS A 521 10.61 -10.86 -5.42
CA LYS A 521 9.98 -10.55 -4.14
C LYS A 521 10.59 -9.29 -3.53
N ILE A 522 9.74 -8.37 -3.10
CA ILE A 522 10.08 -7.15 -2.37
C ILE A 522 10.02 -7.36 -0.85
N ALA A 523 10.48 -6.39 -0.06
CA ALA A 523 10.27 -6.37 1.39
C ALA A 523 8.78 -6.33 1.72
N SER A 524 8.41 -6.88 2.87
CA SER A 524 7.03 -6.86 3.33
C SER A 524 6.58 -5.44 3.73
N LEU A 525 5.30 -5.15 3.52
CA LEU A 525 4.63 -4.00 4.10
C LEU A 525 4.32 -4.31 5.56
N ASN A 526 4.88 -3.53 6.48
CA ASN A 526 4.76 -3.76 7.91
C ASN A 526 4.01 -2.63 8.58
N TYR A 527 2.86 -2.92 9.19
CA TYR A 527 2.10 -2.02 10.04
C TYR A 527 2.35 -2.33 11.51
N LEU A 528 2.66 -1.30 12.28
CA LEU A 528 2.62 -1.30 13.74
C LEU A 528 1.45 -0.43 14.18
N LEU A 529 0.37 -1.04 14.63
CA LEU A 529 -0.81 -0.37 15.13
C LEU A 529 -0.72 -0.27 16.65
N ALA A 530 -0.66 0.95 17.15
CA ALA A 530 -0.62 1.23 18.56
C ALA A 530 -1.76 2.19 18.93
N SER A 531 -1.80 2.64 20.20
CA SER A 531 -2.95 3.43 20.64
C SER A 531 -4.28 2.72 20.37
N HIS A 532 -4.30 1.42 20.63
CA HIS A 532 -5.40 0.51 20.30
C HIS A 532 -6.65 0.73 21.17
N VAL A 533 -7.77 0.20 20.74
CA VAL A 533 -9.13 0.43 21.26
C VAL A 533 -9.24 0.38 22.79
N TRP A 534 -8.60 -0.58 23.44
CA TRP A 534 -8.73 -0.78 24.91
C TRP A 534 -8.01 0.26 25.78
N ARG A 535 -7.20 1.12 25.17
CA ARG A 535 -6.42 2.17 25.85
C ARG A 535 -6.70 3.56 25.30
N GLN A 536 -7.87 3.73 24.66
CA GLN A 536 -8.40 5.01 24.18
C GLN A 536 -9.58 5.52 25.02
N ASP A 537 -9.64 5.08 26.27
CA ASP A 537 -10.64 5.48 27.28
C ASP A 537 -10.73 7.00 27.49
N HIS A 538 -9.62 7.71 27.35
CA HIS A 538 -9.50 9.16 27.53
C HIS A 538 -9.78 9.99 26.27
N ASN A 539 -9.64 9.43 25.08
CA ASN A 539 -9.91 10.11 23.81
C ASN A 539 -11.38 9.94 23.35
N GLY A 540 -12.07 8.96 23.90
CA GLY A 540 -13.45 8.67 23.61
C GLY A 540 -13.67 7.94 22.29
N PHE A 541 -14.91 7.82 21.91
CA PHE A 541 -15.44 6.93 20.90
C PHE A 541 -14.75 7.03 19.51
N THR A 542 -14.38 8.24 19.08
CA THR A 542 -13.77 8.49 17.76
C THR A 542 -12.39 7.85 17.56
N HIS A 543 -11.73 7.41 18.64
CA HIS A 543 -10.42 6.76 18.63
C HIS A 543 -10.50 5.25 18.91
N GLN A 544 -11.69 4.70 18.88
CA GLN A 544 -11.99 3.33 19.32
C GLN A 544 -12.53 2.51 18.15
N ASP A 545 -11.66 1.99 17.29
CA ASP A 545 -12.02 1.11 16.18
C ASP A 545 -10.89 0.11 15.87
N PRO A 546 -11.08 -1.19 16.18
CA PRO A 546 -10.11 -2.24 15.89
C PRO A 546 -10.39 -2.99 14.57
N GLY A 547 -11.28 -2.50 13.71
CA GLY A 547 -11.83 -3.25 12.57
C GLY A 547 -10.89 -3.47 11.39
N PHE A 548 -9.75 -2.79 11.32
CA PHE A 548 -8.82 -2.94 10.19
C PHE A 548 -8.37 -4.39 9.99
N ILE A 549 -8.13 -5.16 11.06
CA ILE A 549 -7.69 -6.56 10.98
C ILE A 549 -8.75 -7.48 10.36
N ASP A 550 -10.04 -7.12 10.44
CA ASP A 550 -11.12 -7.84 9.74
C ASP A 550 -10.99 -7.69 8.23
N LEU A 551 -10.64 -6.51 7.72
CA LEU A 551 -10.38 -6.25 6.32
C LEU A 551 -9.14 -7.00 5.83
N VAL A 552 -8.06 -6.96 6.61
CA VAL A 552 -6.81 -7.67 6.32
C VAL A 552 -7.04 -9.16 6.17
N ALA A 553 -7.77 -9.77 7.10
CA ALA A 553 -8.07 -11.21 7.10
C ALA A 553 -8.91 -11.67 5.90
N ASN A 554 -9.50 -10.74 5.12
CA ASN A 554 -10.23 -11.05 3.87
C ASN A 554 -9.33 -11.21 2.64
N LYS A 555 -8.05 -10.86 2.74
CA LYS A 555 -7.13 -10.88 1.61
C LYS A 555 -6.57 -12.29 1.39
N LYS A 556 -5.81 -12.46 0.31
CA LYS A 556 -5.21 -13.75 -0.06
C LYS A 556 -4.33 -14.27 1.10
N ALA A 557 -4.61 -15.50 1.52
CA ALA A 557 -3.98 -16.12 2.69
C ALA A 557 -2.44 -16.16 2.61
N GLU A 558 -1.88 -16.32 1.42
CA GLU A 558 -0.43 -16.35 1.20
C GLU A 558 0.22 -14.98 1.38
N VAL A 559 -0.56 -13.89 1.40
CA VAL A 559 -0.04 -12.52 1.44
C VAL A 559 -0.13 -11.90 2.83
N VAL A 560 -1.20 -12.15 3.59
CA VAL A 560 -1.49 -11.41 4.83
C VAL A 560 -1.14 -12.17 6.11
N ARG A 561 -0.72 -11.43 7.13
CA ARG A 561 -0.42 -11.91 8.49
C ARG A 561 -0.92 -10.89 9.51
N VAL A 562 -1.51 -11.37 10.61
CA VAL A 562 -1.95 -10.53 11.73
C VAL A 562 -1.39 -11.10 13.04
N TYR A 563 -0.69 -10.27 13.78
CA TYR A 563 -0.03 -10.63 15.03
C TYR A 563 -0.55 -9.76 16.20
N LEU A 564 -0.85 -10.41 17.31
CA LEU A 564 -1.35 -9.80 18.54
C LEU A 564 -0.43 -10.20 19.73
N PRO A 565 0.79 -9.67 19.79
CA PRO A 565 1.73 -10.00 20.86
C PRO A 565 1.19 -9.54 22.22
N PRO A 566 1.23 -10.40 23.27
CA PRO A 566 0.68 -10.10 24.59
C PRO A 566 1.63 -9.30 25.48
N ASP A 567 2.90 -9.14 25.12
CA ASP A 567 3.94 -8.44 25.87
C ASP A 567 5.11 -7.97 24.98
N ALA A 568 6.04 -7.21 25.56
CA ALA A 568 7.18 -6.63 24.87
C ALA A 568 8.14 -7.67 24.27
N ASN A 569 8.38 -8.77 24.96
CA ASN A 569 9.31 -9.82 24.47
C ASN A 569 8.73 -10.55 23.25
N CYS A 570 7.42 -10.80 23.26
CA CYS A 570 6.72 -11.32 22.09
C CYS A 570 6.71 -10.28 20.94
N LEU A 571 6.49 -8.99 21.23
CA LEU A 571 6.53 -7.94 20.22
C LEU A 571 7.90 -7.85 19.54
N LEU A 572 9.00 -7.92 20.28
CA LEU A 572 10.36 -7.93 19.73
C LEU A 572 10.57 -9.11 18.78
N SER A 573 10.17 -10.32 19.18
CA SER A 573 10.30 -11.53 18.37
C SER A 573 9.47 -11.46 17.09
N VAL A 574 8.23 -10.97 17.15
CA VAL A 574 7.35 -10.78 16.00
C VAL A 574 7.91 -9.74 15.04
N MET A 575 8.37 -8.59 15.55
CA MET A 575 8.85 -7.51 14.70
C MET A 575 10.18 -7.84 14.01
N ASP A 576 11.10 -8.58 14.65
CA ASP A 576 12.28 -9.09 13.97
C ASP A 576 11.90 -10.00 12.79
N HIS A 577 10.94 -10.91 13.00
CA HIS A 577 10.39 -11.75 11.93
C HIS A 577 9.75 -10.94 10.80
N CYS A 578 8.89 -9.98 11.11
CA CYS A 578 8.19 -9.15 10.12
C CYS A 578 9.17 -8.35 9.25
N LEU A 579 10.18 -7.70 9.86
CA LEU A 579 11.16 -6.88 9.15
C LEU A 579 12.08 -7.71 8.24
N ARG A 580 12.32 -8.99 8.55
CA ARG A 580 13.08 -9.93 7.70
C ARG A 580 12.22 -10.53 6.59
N SER A 581 10.91 -10.53 6.74
CA SER A 581 10.00 -11.18 5.80
C SER A 581 9.93 -10.45 4.47
N ARG A 582 9.57 -11.18 3.42
CA ARG A 582 9.42 -10.65 2.06
C ARG A 582 8.08 -11.04 1.49
N HIS A 583 7.47 -10.10 0.79
CA HIS A 583 6.27 -10.34 -0.01
C HIS A 583 5.01 -10.60 0.81
N TYR A 584 4.93 -10.04 2.03
CA TYR A 584 3.77 -10.08 2.89
C TYR A 584 3.26 -8.68 3.24
N VAL A 585 2.03 -8.63 3.70
CA VAL A 585 1.51 -7.55 4.53
C VAL A 585 1.40 -8.08 5.96
N ASN A 586 2.17 -7.52 6.86
CA ASN A 586 2.18 -7.85 8.28
C ASN A 586 1.47 -6.74 9.06
N VAL A 587 0.47 -7.11 9.85
CA VAL A 587 -0.19 -6.20 10.79
C VAL A 587 0.11 -6.64 12.21
N VAL A 588 0.72 -5.77 12.99
CA VAL A 588 1.07 -6.01 14.40
C VAL A 588 0.35 -4.99 15.27
N VAL A 589 -0.51 -5.44 16.16
CA VAL A 589 -1.20 -4.60 17.13
C VAL A 589 -0.50 -4.72 18.49
N ALA A 590 -0.07 -3.59 19.08
CA ALA A 590 0.75 -3.59 20.28
C ALA A 590 0.39 -2.49 21.27
N GLY A 591 0.58 -2.77 22.56
CA GLY A 591 0.36 -1.81 23.66
C GLY A 591 1.46 -0.77 23.75
N LYS A 592 1.08 0.48 24.09
CA LYS A 592 2.01 1.59 24.37
C LYS A 592 2.00 2.06 25.83
N HIS A 593 1.11 1.55 26.64
CA HIS A 593 0.99 1.90 28.04
C HIS A 593 1.66 0.84 28.92
N PRO A 594 2.06 1.19 30.15
CA PRO A 594 2.59 0.20 31.08
C PRO A 594 1.61 -0.95 31.26
N ALA A 595 2.09 -2.18 31.05
CA ALA A 595 1.31 -3.40 31.17
C ALA A 595 2.16 -4.55 31.74
N PRO A 596 1.57 -5.51 32.48
CA PRO A 596 2.28 -6.66 32.97
C PRO A 596 2.94 -7.48 31.87
N GLN A 597 4.15 -7.96 32.12
CA GLN A 597 4.92 -8.78 31.21
C GLN A 597 4.84 -10.25 31.63
N TRP A 598 4.68 -11.14 30.66
CA TRP A 598 4.28 -12.52 30.93
C TRP A 598 5.39 -13.54 30.71
N LEU A 599 6.16 -13.37 29.62
CA LEU A 599 7.11 -14.37 29.15
C LEU A 599 8.56 -13.87 29.22
N SER A 600 9.47 -14.70 29.72
CA SER A 600 10.91 -14.48 29.48
C SER A 600 11.18 -14.47 27.97
N MET A 601 12.29 -13.88 27.54
CA MET A 601 12.63 -13.82 26.10
C MET A 601 12.69 -15.21 25.44
N ASP A 602 13.25 -16.22 26.09
CA ASP A 602 13.32 -17.58 25.54
C ASP A 602 11.94 -18.22 25.39
N ALA A 603 11.06 -18.00 26.36
CA ALA A 603 9.67 -18.46 26.31
C ALA A 603 8.89 -17.71 25.23
N ALA A 604 9.10 -16.40 25.07
CA ALA A 604 8.49 -15.57 24.04
C ALA A 604 8.90 -16.02 22.64
N VAL A 605 10.19 -16.26 22.40
CA VAL A 605 10.70 -16.78 21.10
C VAL A 605 10.04 -18.12 20.76
N LYS A 606 9.98 -19.04 21.72
CA LYS A 606 9.32 -20.33 21.51
C LYS A 606 7.83 -20.15 21.17
N HIS A 607 7.13 -19.33 21.95
CA HIS A 607 5.71 -19.09 21.78
C HIS A 607 5.38 -18.40 20.44
N CYS A 608 6.13 -17.36 20.07
CA CYS A 608 5.94 -16.65 18.79
C CYS A 608 6.31 -17.53 17.59
N THR A 609 7.30 -18.41 17.70
CA THR A 609 7.63 -19.38 16.64
C THR A 609 6.48 -20.36 16.40
N GLN A 610 5.78 -20.77 17.45
CA GLN A 610 4.58 -21.59 17.35
C GLN A 610 3.35 -20.76 16.90
N GLY A 611 3.31 -19.48 17.27
CA GLY A 611 2.24 -18.52 16.99
C GLY A 611 0.99 -18.68 17.87
N ILE A 612 0.85 -19.81 18.55
CA ILE A 612 -0.23 -20.17 19.48
C ILE A 612 0.27 -21.25 20.43
N GLY A 613 -0.24 -21.26 21.67
CA GLY A 613 0.14 -22.33 22.58
C GLY A 613 -0.57 -22.28 23.93
N ILE A 614 -0.50 -23.42 24.63
CA ILE A 614 -0.98 -23.52 26.01
C ILE A 614 0.05 -22.86 26.95
N TRP A 615 -0.42 -21.97 27.81
CA TRP A 615 0.39 -21.42 28.90
C TRP A 615 0.28 -22.32 30.13
N GLU A 616 1.21 -23.28 30.24
CA GLU A 616 1.23 -24.30 31.30
C GLU A 616 1.26 -23.69 32.70
N TRP A 617 1.96 -22.58 32.89
CA TRP A 617 2.07 -21.88 34.17
C TRP A 617 0.74 -21.26 34.63
N ALA A 618 -0.13 -20.89 33.68
CA ALA A 618 -1.46 -20.33 33.95
C ALA A 618 -2.53 -21.43 34.05
N SER A 619 -2.30 -22.58 33.41
CA SER A 619 -3.20 -23.72 33.39
C SER A 619 -3.09 -24.61 34.63
N ASN A 620 -4.15 -25.37 34.96
CA ASN A 620 -4.14 -26.37 36.03
C ASN A 620 -4.70 -27.71 35.65
N ASP A 621 -4.87 -27.98 34.35
CA ASP A 621 -5.31 -29.29 33.83
C ASP A 621 -4.19 -30.34 33.83
N LYS A 622 -2.92 -29.95 33.95
CA LYS A 622 -1.72 -30.83 34.04
C LYS A 622 -1.71 -31.96 33.01
N GLY A 623 -2.07 -31.64 31.75
CA GLY A 623 -2.13 -32.62 30.65
C GLY A 623 -3.33 -33.59 30.71
N SER A 624 -4.28 -33.38 31.63
CA SER A 624 -5.58 -34.04 31.61
C SER A 624 -6.59 -33.22 30.78
N GLU A 625 -7.76 -33.79 30.49
CA GLU A 625 -8.83 -33.01 29.86
C GLU A 625 -9.27 -31.86 30.77
N PRO A 626 -9.28 -30.60 30.27
CA PRO A 626 -9.82 -29.48 31.02
C PRO A 626 -11.35 -29.55 31.10
N ASP A 627 -11.93 -28.85 32.09
CA ASP A 627 -13.36 -28.58 32.10
C ASP A 627 -13.75 -27.42 31.20
N VAL A 628 -12.84 -26.45 31.05
CA VAL A 628 -12.99 -25.28 30.19
C VAL A 628 -11.65 -24.82 29.60
N VAL A 629 -11.70 -24.33 28.38
CA VAL A 629 -10.56 -23.62 27.76
C VAL A 629 -10.81 -22.12 27.85
N MET A 630 -9.85 -21.38 28.41
CA MET A 630 -9.85 -19.91 28.40
C MET A 630 -8.77 -19.43 27.41
N ALA A 631 -9.21 -18.86 26.32
CA ALA A 631 -8.34 -18.39 25.24
C ALA A 631 -8.28 -16.87 25.18
N CYS A 632 -7.16 -16.34 24.67
CA CYS A 632 -7.00 -14.90 24.52
C CYS A 632 -6.09 -14.53 23.35
N ALA A 633 -6.33 -13.35 22.79
CA ALA A 633 -5.49 -12.75 21.76
C ALA A 633 -5.48 -11.22 21.91
N GLY A 634 -4.28 -10.64 22.09
CA GLY A 634 -4.04 -9.23 22.39
C GLY A 634 -3.61 -9.02 23.86
N ASP A 635 -3.03 -7.86 24.16
CA ASP A 635 -2.48 -7.53 25.48
C ASP A 635 -3.55 -7.44 26.58
N VAL A 636 -4.58 -6.59 26.39
CA VAL A 636 -5.67 -6.42 27.38
C VAL A 636 -6.54 -7.68 27.51
N PRO A 637 -6.96 -8.36 26.42
CA PRO A 637 -7.63 -9.64 26.52
C PRO A 637 -6.84 -10.70 27.31
N THR A 638 -5.52 -10.72 27.15
CA THR A 638 -4.64 -11.61 27.89
C THR A 638 -4.65 -11.29 29.40
N LEU A 639 -4.51 -10.00 29.75
CA LEU A 639 -4.59 -9.53 31.13
C LEU A 639 -5.91 -9.95 31.78
N GLU A 640 -7.03 -9.68 31.13
CA GLU A 640 -8.36 -9.96 31.69
C GLU A 640 -8.64 -11.48 31.80
N THR A 641 -8.17 -12.26 30.84
CA THR A 641 -8.26 -13.74 30.89
C THR A 641 -7.48 -14.30 32.09
N LEU A 642 -6.24 -13.86 32.30
CA LEU A 642 -5.41 -14.32 33.41
C LEU A 642 -6.00 -13.90 34.76
N ALA A 643 -6.54 -12.69 34.85
CA ALA A 643 -7.24 -12.24 36.08
C ALA A 643 -8.48 -13.07 36.34
N ALA A 644 -9.28 -13.40 35.35
CA ALA A 644 -10.43 -14.30 35.46
C ALA A 644 -10.01 -15.71 35.89
N VAL A 645 -8.95 -16.25 35.30
CA VAL A 645 -8.38 -17.57 35.71
C VAL A 645 -7.94 -17.56 37.18
N SER A 646 -7.29 -16.48 37.64
CA SER A 646 -6.86 -16.33 39.04
C SER A 646 -8.06 -16.35 40.00
N ILE A 647 -9.16 -15.65 39.67
CA ILE A 647 -10.40 -15.65 40.46
C ILE A 647 -11.01 -17.07 40.52
N LEU A 648 -11.12 -17.74 39.35
CA LEU A 648 -11.68 -19.08 39.23
C LEU A 648 -10.86 -20.11 40.02
N ARG A 649 -9.54 -20.10 39.89
CA ARG A 649 -8.64 -21.04 40.60
C ARG A 649 -8.72 -20.86 42.11
N LYS A 650 -8.87 -19.61 42.61
CA LYS A 650 -9.03 -19.32 44.02
C LYS A 650 -10.38 -19.78 44.60
N SER A 651 -11.46 -19.56 43.83
CA SER A 651 -12.82 -19.77 44.28
C SER A 651 -13.34 -21.19 43.98
N LEU A 652 -12.82 -21.83 42.92
CA LEU A 652 -13.23 -23.14 42.44
C LEU A 652 -11.96 -24.00 42.16
N PRO A 653 -11.19 -24.39 43.20
CA PRO A 653 -9.87 -25.02 43.02
C PRO A 653 -9.90 -26.37 42.30
N GLU A 654 -11.03 -27.08 42.29
CA GLU A 654 -11.25 -28.34 41.56
C GLU A 654 -11.46 -28.16 40.06
N LEU A 655 -11.80 -26.93 39.62
CA LEU A 655 -12.06 -26.65 38.19
C LEU A 655 -10.76 -26.71 37.39
N LYS A 656 -10.72 -27.55 36.37
CA LYS A 656 -9.58 -27.70 35.47
C LYS A 656 -9.68 -26.70 34.32
N ILE A 657 -8.75 -25.77 34.27
CA ILE A 657 -8.72 -24.69 33.31
C ILE A 657 -7.47 -24.84 32.43
N ARG A 658 -7.63 -24.79 31.13
CA ARG A 658 -6.54 -24.63 30.16
C ARG A 658 -6.53 -23.23 29.63
N VAL A 659 -5.35 -22.59 29.63
CA VAL A 659 -5.16 -21.24 29.10
C VAL A 659 -4.42 -21.35 27.76
N VAL A 660 -5.00 -20.78 26.68
CA VAL A 660 -4.42 -20.74 25.35
C VAL A 660 -4.24 -19.27 24.94
N ASN A 661 -3.00 -18.89 24.61
CA ASN A 661 -2.72 -17.56 24.04
C ASN A 661 -2.43 -17.65 22.55
N VAL A 662 -2.94 -16.70 21.77
CA VAL A 662 -2.81 -16.60 20.32
C VAL A 662 -2.04 -15.33 19.97
N VAL A 663 -0.85 -15.49 19.39
CA VAL A 663 -0.04 -14.38 18.85
C VAL A 663 -0.27 -14.22 17.34
N ASP A 664 -0.19 -15.29 16.57
CA ASP A 664 -0.48 -15.32 15.14
C ASP A 664 -1.95 -15.71 14.93
N LEU A 665 -2.76 -14.73 14.63
CA LEU A 665 -4.22 -14.91 14.46
C LEU A 665 -4.56 -15.91 13.35
N MET A 666 -3.70 -16.02 12.32
CA MET A 666 -3.91 -16.92 11.19
C MET A 666 -3.80 -18.40 11.57
N LYS A 667 -3.20 -18.73 12.73
CA LYS A 667 -3.18 -20.10 13.28
C LYS A 667 -4.58 -20.69 13.53
N LEU A 668 -5.56 -19.84 13.75
CA LEU A 668 -6.94 -20.26 13.99
C LEU A 668 -7.61 -20.86 12.74
N GLN A 669 -7.17 -20.46 11.54
CA GLN A 669 -7.69 -21.01 10.28
C GLN A 669 -7.20 -22.46 10.07
N PRO A 670 -7.97 -23.29 9.33
CA PRO A 670 -7.50 -24.58 8.86
C PRO A 670 -6.24 -24.46 7.98
N SER A 671 -5.35 -25.44 8.06
CA SER A 671 -4.15 -25.51 7.19
C SER A 671 -4.47 -25.60 5.69
N THR A 672 -5.71 -25.95 5.35
CA THR A 672 -6.23 -25.97 3.98
C THR A 672 -6.61 -24.57 3.47
N GLU A 673 -6.78 -23.58 4.35
CA GLU A 673 -7.23 -22.23 4.02
C GLU A 673 -6.13 -21.18 4.20
N HIS A 674 -5.18 -21.43 5.11
CA HIS A 674 -4.06 -20.51 5.35
C HIS A 674 -2.76 -21.28 5.59
N PRO A 675 -1.60 -20.82 5.02
CA PRO A 675 -0.31 -21.50 5.19
C PRO A 675 0.14 -21.62 6.66
N HIS A 676 -0.26 -20.66 7.52
CA HIS A 676 0.00 -20.71 8.97
C HIS A 676 -1.03 -21.50 9.76
N GLY A 677 -2.17 -21.85 9.13
CA GLY A 677 -3.29 -22.51 9.78
C GLY A 677 -2.90 -23.84 10.41
N LEU A 678 -3.51 -24.18 11.53
CA LEU A 678 -3.31 -25.47 12.20
C LEU A 678 -4.08 -26.59 11.48
N SER A 679 -3.55 -27.81 11.55
CA SER A 679 -4.36 -28.99 11.26
C SER A 679 -5.50 -29.12 12.28
N ASP A 680 -6.60 -29.81 11.93
CA ASP A 680 -7.70 -29.99 12.87
C ASP A 680 -7.23 -30.74 14.12
N ARG A 681 -6.36 -31.74 13.98
CA ARG A 681 -5.76 -32.46 15.09
C ARG A 681 -4.99 -31.54 16.06
N ASP A 682 -4.17 -30.63 15.53
CA ASP A 682 -3.38 -29.71 16.34
C ASP A 682 -4.28 -28.67 17.01
N PHE A 683 -5.30 -28.20 16.29
CA PHE A 683 -6.31 -27.29 16.86
C PHE A 683 -7.09 -27.97 17.99
N ASP A 684 -7.61 -29.19 17.78
CA ASP A 684 -8.36 -29.94 18.77
C ASP A 684 -7.49 -30.28 20.00
N SER A 685 -6.19 -30.46 19.83
CA SER A 685 -5.27 -30.68 20.96
C SER A 685 -5.16 -29.48 21.91
N LEU A 686 -5.35 -28.25 21.38
CA LEU A 686 -5.35 -27.01 22.15
C LEU A 686 -6.73 -26.71 22.72
N PHE A 687 -7.76 -26.78 21.89
CA PHE A 687 -9.10 -26.28 22.19
C PHE A 687 -10.12 -27.37 22.58
N THR A 688 -9.72 -28.63 22.57
CA THR A 688 -10.58 -29.81 22.78
C THR A 688 -11.66 -29.98 21.71
N THR A 689 -12.42 -31.09 21.76
CA THR A 689 -13.48 -31.36 20.79
C THR A 689 -14.90 -31.13 21.33
N ASP A 690 -15.03 -30.89 22.66
CA ASP A 690 -16.35 -30.85 23.30
C ASP A 690 -16.46 -29.91 24.51
N LYS A 691 -15.35 -29.32 24.99
CA LYS A 691 -15.38 -28.41 26.14
C LYS A 691 -15.73 -27.00 25.75
N PRO A 692 -16.39 -26.24 26.65
CA PRO A 692 -16.58 -24.80 26.44
C PRO A 692 -15.27 -24.06 26.24
N ILE A 693 -15.24 -23.14 25.27
CA ILE A 693 -14.13 -22.25 25.00
C ILE A 693 -14.60 -20.82 25.25
N ILE A 694 -14.00 -20.13 26.24
CA ILE A 694 -14.23 -18.72 26.49
C ILE A 694 -13.04 -17.97 25.88
N PHE A 695 -13.28 -17.18 24.84
CA PHE A 695 -12.24 -16.48 24.10
C PHE A 695 -12.35 -14.97 24.27
N ALA A 696 -11.38 -14.35 24.92
CA ALA A 696 -11.25 -12.91 25.01
C ALA A 696 -10.40 -12.41 23.82
N PHE A 697 -10.98 -11.55 22.98
CA PHE A 697 -10.39 -11.12 21.71
C PHE A 697 -10.24 -9.61 21.64
N HIS A 698 -9.16 -9.18 20.98
CA HIS A 698 -8.81 -7.76 20.81
C HIS A 698 -9.86 -6.96 20.04
N ALA A 699 -10.41 -7.51 18.98
CA ALA A 699 -11.30 -6.80 18.05
C ALA A 699 -12.74 -7.36 18.08
N TYR A 700 -13.45 -7.29 16.96
CA TYR A 700 -14.83 -7.75 16.86
C TYR A 700 -14.92 -9.28 16.97
N PRO A 701 -15.81 -9.84 17.80
CA PRO A 701 -15.94 -11.28 18.00
C PRO A 701 -16.17 -12.08 16.70
N TRP A 702 -16.82 -11.47 15.72
CA TRP A 702 -17.13 -12.11 14.44
C TRP A 702 -15.90 -12.64 13.69
N LEU A 703 -14.76 -11.97 13.83
CA LEU A 703 -13.53 -12.41 13.17
C LEU A 703 -13.08 -13.77 13.69
N ILE A 704 -13.12 -14.01 14.99
CA ILE A 704 -12.75 -15.32 15.56
C ILE A 704 -13.71 -16.40 15.08
N HIS A 705 -15.02 -16.13 15.09
CA HIS A 705 -16.00 -17.07 14.56
C HIS A 705 -15.76 -17.39 13.08
N ARG A 706 -15.41 -16.38 12.27
CA ARG A 706 -15.08 -16.57 10.87
C ARG A 706 -13.81 -17.40 10.64
N LEU A 707 -12.78 -17.20 11.45
CA LEU A 707 -11.52 -17.96 11.34
C LEU A 707 -11.67 -19.43 11.78
N THR A 708 -12.69 -19.72 12.60
CA THR A 708 -12.88 -21.02 13.25
C THR A 708 -14.16 -21.76 12.87
N TYR A 709 -14.99 -21.23 11.95
CA TYR A 709 -16.32 -21.79 11.62
C TYR A 709 -16.31 -23.27 11.16
N ARG A 710 -15.15 -23.76 10.67
CA ARG A 710 -14.96 -25.16 10.26
C ARG A 710 -14.36 -26.06 11.33
N ARG A 711 -14.03 -25.52 12.52
CA ARG A 711 -13.41 -26.28 13.59
C ARG A 711 -14.44 -27.19 14.30
N THR A 712 -13.99 -28.36 14.75
CA THR A 712 -14.83 -29.38 15.37
C THR A 712 -15.64 -28.83 16.54
N ASN A 713 -15.02 -28.02 17.40
CA ASN A 713 -15.64 -27.52 18.64
C ASN A 713 -16.20 -26.08 18.50
N HIS A 714 -16.59 -25.66 17.29
CA HIS A 714 -17.05 -24.27 17.06
C HIS A 714 -18.33 -23.92 17.84
N ASP A 715 -19.26 -24.87 18.02
CA ASP A 715 -20.54 -24.66 18.72
C ASP A 715 -20.36 -24.33 20.21
N ASN A 716 -19.22 -24.70 20.80
CA ASN A 716 -18.87 -24.40 22.19
C ASN A 716 -17.95 -23.18 22.32
N LEU A 717 -17.70 -22.46 21.24
CA LEU A 717 -16.87 -21.27 21.22
C LEU A 717 -17.69 -20.03 21.56
N HIS A 718 -17.31 -19.34 22.64
CA HIS A 718 -17.92 -18.11 23.12
C HIS A 718 -16.89 -16.99 23.14
N VAL A 719 -17.06 -16.03 22.24
CA VAL A 719 -16.08 -14.95 22.05
C VAL A 719 -16.58 -13.66 22.69
N ARG A 720 -15.73 -13.02 23.46
CA ARG A 720 -15.88 -11.65 23.94
C ARG A 720 -14.83 -10.76 23.28
N GLY A 721 -15.23 -9.57 22.88
CA GLY A 721 -14.38 -8.60 22.23
C GLY A 721 -15.08 -7.25 22.15
N TYR A 722 -14.60 -6.37 21.29
CA TYR A 722 -15.17 -5.04 21.13
C TYR A 722 -16.58 -5.11 20.49
N LYS A 723 -17.52 -4.32 21.02
CA LYS A 723 -18.95 -4.31 20.62
C LYS A 723 -19.47 -2.90 20.30
N GLU A 724 -18.63 -1.98 19.93
CA GLU A 724 -18.98 -0.57 19.73
C GLU A 724 -19.47 0.15 20.99
N GLU A 725 -19.15 -0.36 22.17
CA GLU A 725 -19.47 0.28 23.44
C GLU A 725 -18.24 1.07 23.91
N GLY A 726 -18.17 2.33 23.48
CA GLY A 726 -17.07 3.23 23.79
C GLY A 726 -17.54 4.59 24.30
N THR A 727 -16.70 5.23 25.10
CA THR A 727 -16.94 6.58 25.64
C THR A 727 -15.67 7.07 26.35
N ILE A 728 -15.73 8.24 26.98
CA ILE A 728 -14.73 8.65 27.96
C ILE A 728 -15.00 7.90 29.26
N THR A 729 -14.02 7.09 29.70
CA THR A 729 -14.12 6.27 30.88
C THR A 729 -12.72 5.97 31.46
N THR A 730 -12.51 4.81 32.07
CA THR A 730 -11.24 4.36 32.64
C THR A 730 -10.73 3.12 31.87
N PRO A 731 -9.43 2.79 31.93
CA PRO A 731 -8.85 1.65 31.21
C PRO A 731 -9.57 0.32 31.46
N PHE A 732 -10.02 0.03 32.66
CA PHE A 732 -10.74 -1.19 32.98
C PHE A 732 -12.24 -1.11 32.61
N ASP A 733 -12.85 0.08 32.71
CA ASP A 733 -14.26 0.22 32.32
C ASP A 733 -14.48 0.01 30.79
N MET A 734 -13.47 0.24 29.97
CA MET A 734 -13.55 -0.11 28.53
C MET A 734 -13.85 -1.60 28.29
N PRO A 735 -13.09 -2.57 28.83
CA PRO A 735 -13.50 -3.98 28.83
C PRO A 735 -14.86 -4.25 29.49
N VAL A 736 -15.21 -3.54 30.59
CA VAL A 736 -16.51 -3.72 31.27
C VAL A 736 -17.68 -3.34 30.35
N LEU A 737 -17.62 -2.20 29.67
CA LEU A 737 -18.65 -1.78 28.72
C LEU A 737 -18.87 -2.81 27.60
N ASN A 738 -17.78 -3.47 27.19
CA ASN A 738 -17.80 -4.48 26.17
C ASN A 738 -17.95 -5.93 26.71
N GLU A 739 -18.16 -6.09 28.01
CA GLU A 739 -18.34 -7.39 28.69
C GLU A 739 -17.16 -8.36 28.47
N MET A 740 -15.96 -7.84 28.25
CA MET A 740 -14.74 -8.62 28.01
C MET A 740 -13.81 -8.65 29.23
N ASP A 741 -14.21 -8.00 30.31
CA ASP A 741 -13.47 -7.92 31.56
C ASP A 741 -13.49 -9.24 32.34
N ARG A 742 -12.59 -9.35 33.32
CA ARG A 742 -12.40 -10.52 34.18
C ARG A 742 -13.66 -11.01 34.87
N PHE A 743 -14.56 -10.12 35.29
CA PHE A 743 -15.78 -10.48 36.00
C PHE A 743 -16.80 -11.12 35.05
N HIS A 744 -17.00 -10.56 33.85
CA HIS A 744 -17.85 -11.18 32.83
C HIS A 744 -17.30 -12.52 32.35
N LEU A 745 -15.98 -12.63 32.17
CA LEU A 745 -15.35 -13.90 31.78
C LEU A 745 -15.55 -14.99 32.84
N VAL A 746 -15.47 -14.68 34.15
CA VAL A 746 -15.78 -15.61 35.24
C VAL A 746 -17.23 -16.06 35.17
N MET A 747 -18.17 -15.10 35.00
CA MET A 747 -19.60 -15.44 34.87
C MET A 747 -19.88 -16.30 33.64
N ASP A 748 -19.19 -16.09 32.53
CA ASP A 748 -19.33 -16.89 31.33
C ASP A 748 -18.90 -18.35 31.56
N VAL A 749 -17.81 -18.60 32.27
CA VAL A 749 -17.39 -19.95 32.65
C VAL A 749 -18.47 -20.66 33.49
N ILE A 750 -18.98 -19.97 34.52
CA ILE A 750 -19.99 -20.55 35.39
C ILE A 750 -21.29 -20.89 34.65
N ASN A 751 -21.71 -19.97 33.75
CA ASN A 751 -22.94 -20.15 32.98
C ASN A 751 -22.89 -21.35 31.99
N ARG A 752 -21.70 -21.76 31.57
CA ARG A 752 -21.52 -22.80 30.53
C ARG A 752 -21.11 -24.17 31.10
N LEU A 753 -20.90 -24.26 32.40
CA LEU A 753 -20.54 -25.49 33.08
C LEU A 753 -21.67 -25.95 33.98
N PRO A 754 -22.52 -26.91 33.54
CA PRO A 754 -23.68 -27.38 34.35
C PRO A 754 -23.30 -27.86 35.74
N GLN A 755 -22.10 -28.44 35.92
CA GLN A 755 -21.61 -28.92 37.21
C GLN A 755 -21.36 -27.78 38.21
N LEU A 756 -21.33 -26.52 37.79
CA LEU A 756 -21.19 -25.35 38.63
C LEU A 756 -22.52 -24.71 39.03
N HIS A 757 -23.66 -25.17 38.50
CA HIS A 757 -24.96 -24.67 38.87
C HIS A 757 -25.18 -24.86 40.42
N GLY A 758 -25.59 -23.79 41.12
CA GLY A 758 -25.70 -23.77 42.57
C GLY A 758 -24.37 -23.42 43.29
N LYS A 759 -23.26 -24.09 42.93
CA LYS A 759 -21.94 -23.80 43.55
C LYS A 759 -21.36 -22.47 43.07
N GLY A 760 -21.58 -22.10 41.85
CA GLY A 760 -21.07 -20.87 41.23
C GLY A 760 -21.95 -19.64 41.47
N ASP A 761 -23.17 -19.76 42.01
CA ASP A 761 -24.14 -18.66 42.11
C ASP A 761 -23.64 -17.53 43.00
N TYR A 762 -23.02 -17.86 44.13
CA TYR A 762 -22.39 -16.86 44.99
C TYR A 762 -21.25 -16.13 44.30
N LEU A 763 -20.41 -16.84 43.57
CA LEU A 763 -19.31 -16.22 42.83
C LEU A 763 -19.84 -15.30 41.73
N LYS A 764 -20.91 -15.71 41.04
CA LYS A 764 -21.56 -14.83 40.04
C LYS A 764 -22.13 -13.56 40.66
N GLN A 765 -22.74 -13.67 41.85
CA GLN A 765 -23.26 -12.51 42.55
C GLN A 765 -22.12 -11.59 43.03
N ASP A 766 -21.03 -12.13 43.56
CA ASP A 766 -19.83 -11.36 43.89
C ASP A 766 -19.27 -10.59 42.68
N MET A 767 -19.22 -11.22 41.53
CA MET A 767 -18.77 -10.54 40.25
C MET A 767 -19.69 -9.38 39.88
N ARG A 768 -21.01 -9.54 40.02
CA ARG A 768 -21.98 -8.46 39.80
C ARG A 768 -21.83 -7.32 40.78
N ASP A 769 -21.66 -7.64 42.09
CA ASP A 769 -21.47 -6.65 43.12
C ASP A 769 -20.18 -5.84 42.89
N LYS A 770 -19.10 -6.49 42.41
CA LYS A 770 -17.84 -5.83 42.03
C LYS A 770 -18.02 -4.89 40.84
N LEU A 771 -18.79 -5.27 39.82
CA LEU A 771 -19.11 -4.39 38.70
C LEU A 771 -19.86 -3.14 39.16
N VAL A 772 -20.83 -3.26 40.07
CA VAL A 772 -21.57 -2.12 40.63
C VAL A 772 -20.62 -1.23 41.42
N ALA A 773 -19.85 -1.82 42.34
CA ALA A 773 -18.88 -1.08 43.14
C ALA A 773 -17.83 -0.35 42.29
N HIS A 774 -17.36 -1.00 41.23
CA HIS A 774 -16.42 -0.38 40.26
C HIS A 774 -17.06 0.85 39.59
N LYS A 775 -18.31 0.72 39.14
CA LYS A 775 -19.01 1.82 38.46
C LYS A 775 -19.22 3.03 39.38
N GLU A 776 -19.60 2.79 40.63
CA GLU A 776 -19.70 3.84 41.66
C GLU A 776 -18.34 4.50 41.95
N TYR A 777 -17.29 3.70 42.04
CA TYR A 777 -15.93 4.17 42.31
C TYR A 777 -15.39 5.08 41.20
N ILE A 778 -15.49 4.65 39.93
CA ILE A 778 -14.95 5.44 38.81
C ILE A 778 -15.67 6.77 38.62
N TYR A 779 -16.99 6.83 38.87
CA TYR A 779 -17.73 8.09 38.79
C TYR A 779 -17.36 9.07 39.92
N LYS A 780 -16.85 8.56 41.03
CA LYS A 780 -16.42 9.38 42.16
C LYS A 780 -14.96 9.79 42.07
N GLU A 781 -14.08 8.85 41.68
CA GLU A 781 -12.62 9.01 41.76
C GLU A 781 -11.95 9.28 40.42
N GLY A 782 -12.64 9.06 39.29
CA GLY A 782 -12.10 9.25 37.92
C GLY A 782 -10.96 8.27 37.56
N ARG A 783 -10.88 7.12 38.20
CA ARG A 783 -9.86 6.07 37.99
C ARG A 783 -10.38 4.71 38.42
N ASP A 784 -9.74 3.64 37.92
CA ASP A 784 -10.08 2.27 38.33
C ASP A 784 -9.83 1.96 39.78
N MET A 785 -10.61 1.03 40.36
CA MET A 785 -10.43 0.53 41.71
C MET A 785 -9.02 -0.03 41.93
N PRO A 786 -8.40 0.16 43.12
CA PRO A 786 -7.05 -0.34 43.38
C PRO A 786 -6.88 -1.85 43.14
N GLU A 787 -7.87 -2.66 43.52
CA GLU A 787 -7.85 -4.11 43.37
C GLU A 787 -7.79 -4.56 41.90
N VAL A 788 -8.26 -3.74 40.97
CA VAL A 788 -8.21 -3.97 39.52
C VAL A 788 -6.90 -3.42 38.94
N ARG A 789 -6.59 -2.16 39.27
CA ARG A 789 -5.44 -1.44 38.75
C ARG A 789 -4.10 -2.04 39.17
N GLU A 790 -4.02 -2.55 40.41
CA GLU A 790 -2.83 -3.07 41.09
C GLU A 790 -2.77 -4.61 41.05
N TRP A 791 -3.71 -5.23 40.34
CA TRP A 791 -3.75 -6.69 40.24
C TRP A 791 -2.46 -7.24 39.63
N LYS A 792 -1.90 -8.26 40.28
CA LYS A 792 -0.74 -9.03 39.79
C LYS A 792 -1.08 -10.52 39.77
N TRP A 793 -0.49 -11.25 38.87
CA TRP A 793 -0.56 -12.70 38.89
C TRP A 793 0.19 -13.23 40.12
N ILE A 794 -0.48 -13.93 40.94
CA ILE A 794 0.13 -14.60 42.12
C ILE A 794 -0.03 -16.09 41.90
N VAL A 795 1.11 -16.81 41.88
CA VAL A 795 1.16 -18.27 41.70
C VAL A 795 0.59 -19.01 42.91
#